data_7344b45a4bfb7187eadce85dbdc9cf7b
#
_entry.id   7344b45a4bfb7187eadce85dbdc9cf7b
#
_cell.length_a   1.000
_cell.length_b   1.000
_cell.length_c   1.000
_cell.angle_alpha   90.00
_cell.angle_beta   90.00
_cell.angle_gamma   90.00
#
_symmetry.space_group_name_H-M   'P 1'
#
loop_
_entity.id
_entity.type
_entity.pdbx_description
1 polymer ?
#
loop_
_entity_poly.entity_id
_entity_poly.type
_entity_poly.pdbx_seq_one_letter_code
_entity_poly.pdbx_strand_id
1 'polypeptide(L)'
;MKITTDCICRGSGKVYVLLKNVEIDVSNIQVTAAKSDGTTIPSSIYPYESDKSQYVVVLPDLRTGDCDIQINDLSAHYAYDAIKISFSTAKWASRLNYKIKNDLSNSIRNYDDKHDLDVASMRFHEFIEDGDEAILRCSVKLPQRNDNKIAISCFDTSMNRIEIEPITTDDITIPLWFAPNKKRREIQYSVRIPNSTNRLIFTIEDNNHPSFNSFAVVDNEELDKLRILTTSKMKPISIDPSAYPNWFEQHKASSAMLEKQSMVTFKKMPLFSIVVPLFNTPDNLFREMVESVLKQSYANWELVLVNASPDNSALVDMIETAKNKDARIKVIELASNSGISKNTLAGTKEANGDFICFLDHDDTLEPSTLYEYAHAINAENNTDLIYCDEDKLFANGSYGDPFFKPDLSIDLLRSVNYICHFLAIRKTLFDSLEYGDEQYDGAQDHDLTLKAIENARNVVHVAKILYHWRITENSTAGDPNSKLYAWDAGVKAVQAHLDRLNVSAKVYRGNDPFTYKVTYAVPDSHPLVSIIIPTKDHPSVLDTCIKSIIERSTYDNYEIVIIENNSENPETFEYYSELEKSYPDTIRIEYWDAEFNFSKLMNFGASKAKGDYLLLLNNDTEVITPNWIENMLGICSRKEVGIVGARLFYSDNTLQHAGVGIGGIGAGHLGKDYPRGKWGYFNLCDRTQDLSAVTAACLMTKRAVFDEVGGFREELAVAFNDVDYCLKVRSHNYLVVYTPDTELYHYESLSRGYEISDEKKMRFHREYSLLNYLWPEYYVKGDPYINRNIVSGNLYYQI
;
A
#
# COMPACT_ATOMS: atom_id res chain seq x y z
N MET A 1 -38.88 40.17 10.78
CA MET A 1 -38.61 39.22 11.90
C MET A 1 -37.42 39.71 12.69
N LYS A 2 -37.36 39.42 13.98
CA LYS A 2 -36.22 39.84 14.80
C LYS A 2 -35.17 38.73 14.76
N ILE A 3 -33.96 39.06 14.32
CA ILE A 3 -32.81 38.13 14.43
C ILE A 3 -32.55 37.87 15.92
N THR A 4 -32.39 36.59 16.27
CA THR A 4 -32.17 36.20 17.67
C THR A 4 -30.88 35.39 17.79
N THR A 5 -30.20 35.50 18.92
CA THR A 5 -29.08 34.65 19.27
C THR A 5 -29.57 33.40 19.97
N ASP A 6 -29.07 32.25 19.51
CA ASP A 6 -29.39 30.95 20.13
C ASP A 6 -28.33 30.58 21.19
N CYS A 7 -27.07 30.64 20.82
CA CYS A 7 -25.98 30.40 21.75
C CYS A 7 -24.75 31.25 21.44
N ILE A 8 -23.93 31.48 22.46
CA ILE A 8 -22.63 32.12 22.35
C ILE A 8 -21.60 31.13 22.90
N CYS A 9 -20.70 30.71 22.06
CA CYS A 9 -19.72 29.69 22.40
C CYS A 9 -18.31 30.20 22.19
N ARG A 10 -17.34 29.62 22.90
CA ARG A 10 -15.92 29.97 22.85
C ARG A 10 -15.09 28.76 22.48
N GLY A 11 -14.12 28.92 21.58
CA GLY A 11 -13.17 27.85 21.22
C GLY A 11 -12.04 28.39 20.36
N SER A 12 -10.85 27.82 20.43
CA SER A 12 -9.68 28.11 19.58
C SER A 12 -9.33 29.60 19.43
N GLY A 13 -9.49 30.36 20.51
CA GLY A 13 -9.24 31.81 20.50
C GLY A 13 -10.33 32.64 19.82
N LYS A 14 -11.47 32.05 19.51
CA LYS A 14 -12.63 32.69 18.87
C LYS A 14 -13.87 32.56 19.71
N VAL A 15 -14.81 33.45 19.47
CA VAL A 15 -16.18 33.40 19.99
C VAL A 15 -17.12 33.22 18.81
N TYR A 16 -18.01 32.29 18.93
CA TYR A 16 -19.01 31.93 17.94
C TYR A 16 -20.38 32.31 18.45
N VAL A 17 -21.14 33.04 17.63
CA VAL A 17 -22.49 33.48 17.95
C VAL A 17 -23.44 32.87 16.94
N LEU A 18 -24.28 31.95 17.38
CA LEU A 18 -25.30 31.33 16.52
C LEU A 18 -26.50 32.25 16.44
N LEU A 19 -26.80 32.66 15.22
CA LEU A 19 -27.98 33.50 14.88
C LEU A 19 -29.08 32.63 14.29
N LYS A 20 -30.33 32.89 14.64
CA LYS A 20 -31.53 32.28 14.09
C LYS A 20 -32.45 33.35 13.49
N ASN A 21 -33.34 32.88 12.61
CA ASN A 21 -34.33 33.72 11.90
C ASN A 21 -33.67 34.81 11.02
N VAL A 22 -32.57 34.46 10.35
CA VAL A 22 -31.90 35.33 9.39
C VAL A 22 -32.40 34.92 8.01
N GLU A 23 -33.30 35.71 7.41
CA GLU A 23 -33.91 35.46 6.12
C GLU A 23 -33.17 36.22 4.99
N ILE A 24 -31.83 36.22 4.99
CA ILE A 24 -31.01 36.95 4.04
C ILE A 24 -30.06 35.94 3.41
N ASP A 25 -29.88 36.01 2.10
CA ASP A 25 -28.87 35.19 1.44
C ASP A 25 -27.46 35.58 1.89
N VAL A 26 -26.60 34.61 2.09
CA VAL A 26 -25.22 34.81 2.62
C VAL A 26 -24.42 35.80 1.77
N SER A 27 -24.65 35.85 0.47
CA SER A 27 -24.02 36.81 -0.45
C SER A 27 -24.39 38.28 -0.21
N ASN A 28 -25.51 38.49 0.48
CA ASN A 28 -26.09 39.82 0.75
C ASN A 28 -25.99 40.23 2.23
N ILE A 29 -25.37 39.39 3.08
CA ILE A 29 -25.18 39.70 4.50
C ILE A 29 -23.82 40.35 4.71
N GLN A 30 -23.84 41.53 5.37
CA GLN A 30 -22.64 42.14 5.92
C GLN A 30 -22.74 42.16 7.46
N VAL A 31 -21.71 41.71 8.12
CA VAL A 31 -21.59 41.75 9.58
C VAL A 31 -20.46 42.66 9.98
N THR A 32 -20.74 43.53 10.90
CA THR A 32 -19.73 44.35 11.60
C THR A 32 -19.87 44.23 13.12
N ALA A 33 -18.77 44.21 13.80
CA ALA A 33 -18.75 44.13 15.26
C ALA A 33 -17.88 45.24 15.82
N ALA A 34 -18.33 45.84 16.88
CA ALA A 34 -17.60 46.92 17.57
C ALA A 34 -17.76 46.83 19.07
N LYS A 35 -16.71 47.24 19.81
CA LYS A 35 -16.77 47.42 21.26
C LYS A 35 -17.61 48.65 21.63
N SER A 36 -17.97 48.77 22.88
CA SER A 36 -18.69 49.92 23.42
C SER A 36 -17.96 51.27 23.27
N ASP A 37 -16.63 51.21 23.04
CA ASP A 37 -15.80 52.39 22.78
C ASP A 37 -15.71 52.75 21.27
N GLY A 38 -16.42 52.02 20.41
CA GLY A 38 -16.43 52.20 18.98
C GLY A 38 -15.28 51.48 18.24
N THR A 39 -14.41 50.75 18.94
CA THR A 39 -13.33 49.98 18.28
C THR A 39 -13.92 48.83 17.51
N THR A 40 -13.66 48.78 16.20
CA THR A 40 -14.10 47.71 15.31
C THR A 40 -13.40 46.40 15.67
N ILE A 41 -14.16 45.29 15.69
CA ILE A 41 -13.68 43.94 15.92
C ILE A 41 -13.78 43.17 14.59
N PRO A 42 -12.73 42.48 14.14
CA PRO A 42 -12.84 41.60 13.00
C PRO A 42 -13.98 40.59 13.15
N SER A 43 -14.84 40.48 12.17
CA SER A 43 -16.01 39.61 12.21
C SER A 43 -16.24 38.95 10.86
N SER A 44 -16.69 37.71 10.89
CA SER A 44 -17.12 36.97 9.73
C SER A 44 -18.40 36.22 10.03
N ILE A 45 -19.19 35.93 8.99
CA ILE A 45 -20.48 35.23 9.08
C ILE A 45 -20.48 34.04 8.16
N TYR A 46 -21.05 32.92 8.61
CA TYR A 46 -21.12 31.67 7.87
C TYR A 46 -22.49 31.02 8.02
N PRO A 47 -23.02 30.33 7.00
CA PRO A 47 -24.25 29.57 7.13
C PRO A 47 -24.03 28.41 8.14
N TYR A 48 -25.06 28.15 8.95
CA TYR A 48 -25.11 27.05 9.88
C TYR A 48 -25.94 25.92 9.24
N GLU A 49 -25.32 24.81 8.90
CA GLU A 49 -25.92 23.66 8.23
C GLU A 49 -26.67 24.00 6.92
N SER A 50 -27.64 23.16 6.58
CA SER A 50 -28.51 23.35 5.42
C SER A 50 -29.69 24.30 5.67
N ASP A 51 -29.89 24.77 6.90
CA ASP A 51 -30.96 25.73 7.23
C ASP A 51 -30.53 27.15 6.87
N LYS A 52 -31.09 27.65 5.78
CA LYS A 52 -30.81 28.99 5.26
C LYS A 52 -31.23 30.16 6.20
N SER A 53 -31.82 29.82 7.33
CA SER A 53 -32.22 30.82 8.33
C SER A 53 -31.29 30.92 9.53
N GLN A 54 -30.23 30.08 9.57
CA GLN A 54 -29.28 30.04 10.66
C GLN A 54 -27.87 30.38 10.18
N TYR A 55 -27.17 31.21 10.96
CA TYR A 55 -25.82 31.66 10.66
C TYR A 55 -24.95 31.73 11.90
N VAL A 56 -23.65 31.53 11.71
CA VAL A 56 -22.63 31.66 12.77
C VAL A 56 -21.81 32.90 12.50
N VAL A 57 -21.77 33.83 13.46
CA VAL A 57 -20.83 34.94 13.44
C VAL A 57 -19.61 34.57 14.28
N VAL A 58 -18.43 34.74 13.70
CA VAL A 58 -17.14 34.44 14.34
C VAL A 58 -16.41 35.72 14.68
N LEU A 59 -15.97 35.83 15.92
CA LEU A 59 -15.23 36.96 16.47
C LEU A 59 -13.97 36.47 17.17
N PRO A 60 -12.88 37.26 17.26
CA PRO A 60 -11.75 36.93 18.12
C PRO A 60 -12.20 36.91 19.60
N ASP A 61 -11.66 35.98 20.38
CA ASP A 61 -11.98 35.89 21.82
C ASP A 61 -11.19 36.92 22.65
N LEU A 62 -11.87 37.99 22.99
CA LEU A 62 -11.32 39.03 23.84
C LEU A 62 -11.40 38.69 25.34
N ARG A 63 -11.95 37.49 25.66
CA ARG A 63 -12.16 36.95 27.02
C ARG A 63 -13.09 37.76 27.94
N THR A 64 -13.04 39.08 27.89
CA THR A 64 -13.86 39.97 28.71
C THR A 64 -14.31 41.18 27.88
N GLY A 65 -15.39 41.80 28.29
CA GLY A 65 -15.99 42.99 27.66
C GLY A 65 -17.22 42.63 26.83
N ASP A 66 -17.84 43.64 26.32
CA ASP A 66 -19.05 43.55 25.48
C ASP A 66 -18.77 44.07 24.07
N CYS A 67 -19.48 43.54 23.10
CA CYS A 67 -19.50 44.09 21.76
C CYS A 67 -20.92 44.09 21.18
N ASP A 68 -21.16 45.02 20.24
CA ASP A 68 -22.35 45.07 19.46
C ASP A 68 -22.08 44.49 18.07
N ILE A 69 -22.90 43.51 17.67
CA ILE A 69 -22.89 42.94 16.29
C ILE A 69 -23.98 43.62 15.51
N GLN A 70 -23.60 44.25 14.41
CA GLN A 70 -24.55 44.87 13.46
C GLN A 70 -24.60 43.95 12.21
N ILE A 71 -25.83 43.61 11.81
CA ILE A 71 -26.14 42.85 10.61
C ILE A 71 -26.80 43.73 9.62
N ASN A 72 -26.29 43.81 8.40
CA ASN A 72 -26.80 44.58 7.30
C ASN A 72 -27.23 43.67 6.16
N ASP A 73 -28.41 43.91 5.64
CA ASP A 73 -28.87 43.33 4.36
C ASP A 73 -28.48 44.27 3.24
N LEU A 74 -27.53 43.89 2.44
CA LEU A 74 -27.03 44.69 1.31
C LEU A 74 -28.04 44.79 0.16
N SER A 75 -28.89 43.77 -0.01
CA SER A 75 -29.91 43.76 -1.05
C SER A 75 -31.08 44.67 -0.75
N ALA A 76 -31.47 44.73 0.51
CA ALA A 76 -32.58 45.56 0.96
C ALA A 76 -32.12 46.93 1.47
N HIS A 77 -30.81 47.20 1.55
CA HIS A 77 -30.22 48.39 2.19
C HIS A 77 -30.75 48.63 3.61
N TYR A 78 -30.91 47.55 4.37
CA TYR A 78 -31.50 47.56 5.68
C TYR A 78 -30.49 47.09 6.76
N ALA A 79 -30.45 47.81 7.88
CA ALA A 79 -29.66 47.41 9.07
C ALA A 79 -30.60 46.92 10.16
N TYR A 80 -30.36 45.69 10.61
CA TYR A 80 -31.09 45.11 11.75
C TYR A 80 -30.65 45.74 13.07
N ASP A 81 -31.45 45.60 14.13
CA ASP A 81 -31.07 46.06 15.47
C ASP A 81 -29.76 45.37 15.90
N ALA A 82 -28.86 46.16 16.49
CA ALA A 82 -27.60 45.65 16.98
C ALA A 82 -27.79 44.59 18.07
N ILE A 83 -27.06 43.48 17.94
CA ILE A 83 -27.06 42.36 18.87
C ILE A 83 -25.93 42.57 19.85
N LYS A 84 -26.26 42.78 21.14
CA LYS A 84 -25.26 42.89 22.22
C LYS A 84 -24.83 41.52 22.70
N ILE A 85 -23.53 41.28 22.70
CA ILE A 85 -22.94 40.09 23.27
C ILE A 85 -21.90 40.44 24.31
N SER A 86 -21.81 39.61 25.37
CA SER A 86 -20.78 39.73 26.38
C SER A 86 -19.83 38.57 26.30
N PHE A 87 -18.54 38.83 26.08
CA PHE A 87 -17.52 37.79 26.05
C PHE A 87 -17.41 37.00 27.35
N SER A 88 -17.78 37.60 28.47
CA SER A 88 -17.77 36.92 29.77
C SER A 88 -18.84 35.84 29.93
N THR A 89 -19.90 35.88 29.08
CA THR A 89 -20.99 34.90 29.12
C THR A 89 -20.78 33.76 28.10
N ALA A 90 -19.78 33.88 27.23
CA ALA A 90 -19.48 32.83 26.26
C ALA A 90 -19.01 31.54 26.95
N LYS A 91 -19.72 30.46 26.73
CA LYS A 91 -19.37 29.14 27.27
C LYS A 91 -18.34 28.46 26.38
N TRP A 92 -17.50 27.62 26.95
CA TRP A 92 -16.59 26.77 26.20
C TRP A 92 -17.40 25.73 25.44
N ALA A 93 -17.33 25.80 24.11
CA ALA A 93 -18.09 24.92 23.25
C ALA A 93 -17.23 23.81 22.65
N SER A 94 -16.03 24.13 22.17
CA SER A 94 -15.10 23.16 21.63
C SER A 94 -13.65 23.62 21.76
N ARG A 95 -12.72 22.69 21.80
CA ARG A 95 -11.28 22.97 21.71
C ARG A 95 -10.73 22.33 20.45
N LEU A 96 -10.17 23.13 19.57
CA LEU A 96 -9.35 22.66 18.44
C LEU A 96 -7.93 22.43 18.94
N ASN A 97 -7.48 21.18 18.96
CA ASN A 97 -6.12 20.83 19.31
C ASN A 97 -5.38 20.39 18.07
N TYR A 98 -4.35 21.14 17.69
CA TYR A 98 -3.41 20.74 16.64
C TYR A 98 -2.32 19.88 17.27
N LYS A 99 -2.24 18.59 16.94
CA LYS A 99 -1.12 17.77 17.35
C LYS A 99 -0.15 17.64 16.18
N ILE A 100 1.03 18.23 16.32
CA ILE A 100 2.13 18.07 15.38
C ILE A 100 2.68 16.65 15.57
N LYS A 101 2.78 15.88 14.49
CA LYS A 101 3.21 14.47 14.49
C LYS A 101 4.65 14.26 15.02
N ASN A 102 5.46 15.31 15.07
CA ASN A 102 6.86 15.24 15.49
C ASN A 102 7.12 15.47 16.97
N ASP A 103 6.09 15.74 17.77
CA ASP A 103 6.26 15.87 19.22
C ASP A 103 5.96 14.56 19.92
N LEU A 104 6.76 13.53 19.61
CA LEU A 104 6.77 12.24 20.30
C LEU A 104 7.48 12.31 21.67
N SER A 105 8.00 13.45 22.04
CA SER A 105 8.62 13.65 23.35
C SER A 105 7.59 14.09 24.41
N ASN A 106 7.12 13.13 25.14
CA ASN A 106 6.91 13.14 26.59
C ASN A 106 6.45 14.43 27.28
N SER A 107 5.37 15.10 26.96
CA SER A 107 4.78 15.96 27.96
C SER A 107 3.50 16.68 27.56
N ILE A 108 2.58 16.05 26.86
CA ILE A 108 1.20 16.47 26.97
C ILE A 108 0.49 15.50 27.92
N ARG A 109 0.93 15.47 29.15
CA ARG A 109 0.12 14.97 30.25
C ARG A 109 -1.12 15.82 30.34
N ASN A 110 -2.26 15.29 29.93
CA ASN A 110 -3.57 15.32 30.60
C ASN A 110 -3.94 16.55 31.43
N TYR A 111 -3.52 17.76 31.09
CA TYR A 111 -3.98 18.96 31.82
C TYR A 111 -5.41 19.33 31.44
N ASP A 112 -5.85 18.97 30.24
CA ASP A 112 -7.17 19.33 29.70
C ASP A 112 -8.30 18.37 30.12
N ASP A 113 -8.00 17.13 30.48
CA ASP A 113 -9.04 16.16 30.84
C ASP A 113 -9.62 16.33 32.24
N LYS A 114 -8.96 17.12 33.14
CA LYS A 114 -9.43 17.31 34.51
C LYS A 114 -10.51 18.38 34.70
N HIS A 115 -10.62 19.32 33.78
CA HIS A 115 -11.41 20.52 33.99
C HIS A 115 -12.64 20.69 33.11
N ASP A 116 -12.82 19.91 32.05
CA ASP A 116 -13.91 20.10 31.09
C ASP A 116 -14.56 18.80 30.62
N LEU A 117 -15.27 18.14 31.54
CA LEU A 117 -16.07 16.95 31.20
C LEU A 117 -17.31 17.26 30.37
N ASP A 118 -17.68 18.51 30.27
CA ASP A 118 -18.89 18.98 29.60
C ASP A 118 -18.63 19.66 28.25
N VAL A 119 -17.39 19.64 27.74
CA VAL A 119 -17.02 20.31 26.52
C VAL A 119 -16.53 19.28 25.49
N ALA A 120 -17.09 19.34 24.30
CA ALA A 120 -16.57 18.59 23.18
C ALA A 120 -15.19 19.12 22.75
N SER A 121 -14.27 18.22 22.40
CA SER A 121 -12.98 18.63 21.86
C SER A 121 -12.71 17.89 20.55
N MET A 122 -12.09 18.60 19.61
CA MET A 122 -11.72 18.06 18.32
C MET A 122 -10.21 18.03 18.17
N ARG A 123 -9.71 16.96 17.54
CA ARG A 123 -8.30 16.81 17.24
C ARG A 123 -8.16 16.41 15.77
N PHE A 124 -7.31 17.13 15.06
CA PHE A 124 -6.90 16.74 13.72
C PHE A 124 -5.66 15.84 13.81
N HIS A 125 -5.72 14.72 13.12
CA HIS A 125 -4.64 13.73 13.14
C HIS A 125 -3.78 13.80 11.90
N GLU A 126 -4.42 13.91 10.74
CA GLU A 126 -3.74 13.80 9.46
C GLU A 126 -4.54 14.47 8.34
N PHE A 127 -3.83 15.09 7.42
CA PHE A 127 -4.34 15.63 6.18
C PHE A 127 -3.56 14.98 5.04
N ILE A 128 -4.22 14.14 4.24
CA ILE A 128 -3.58 13.38 3.16
C ILE A 128 -4.00 14.01 1.84
N GLU A 129 -3.09 14.64 1.12
CA GLU A 129 -3.37 15.15 -0.23
C GLU A 129 -3.48 14.00 -1.23
N ASP A 130 -4.54 13.98 -2.04
CA ASP A 130 -4.84 12.99 -3.06
C ASP A 130 -5.34 13.67 -4.34
N GLY A 131 -4.43 14.19 -5.15
CA GLY A 131 -4.75 14.89 -6.40
C GLY A 131 -5.57 16.14 -6.17
N ASP A 132 -6.82 16.18 -6.68
CA ASP A 132 -7.74 17.30 -6.54
C ASP A 132 -8.56 17.25 -5.23
N GLU A 133 -8.33 16.26 -4.40
CA GLU A 133 -8.98 16.05 -3.12
C GLU A 133 -7.95 15.86 -2.01
N ALA A 134 -8.43 15.85 -0.77
CA ALA A 134 -7.65 15.48 0.38
C ALA A 134 -8.50 14.65 1.36
N ILE A 135 -7.87 13.77 2.11
CA ILE A 135 -8.50 13.02 3.20
C ILE A 135 -8.11 13.68 4.52
N LEU A 136 -9.09 14.18 5.23
CA LEU A 136 -8.93 14.74 6.56
C LEU A 136 -9.30 13.69 7.61
N ARG A 137 -8.35 13.29 8.45
CA ARG A 137 -8.61 12.42 9.60
C ARG A 137 -8.66 13.24 10.87
N CYS A 138 -9.75 13.12 11.60
CA CYS A 138 -9.95 13.84 12.86
C CYS A 138 -10.69 12.98 13.88
N SER A 139 -10.57 13.31 15.17
CA SER A 139 -11.38 12.73 16.20
C SER A 139 -12.15 13.79 16.97
N VAL A 140 -13.35 13.45 17.40
CA VAL A 140 -14.21 14.27 18.25
C VAL A 140 -14.44 13.56 19.56
N LYS A 141 -14.02 14.16 20.66
CA LYS A 141 -14.30 13.68 22.01
C LYS A 141 -15.55 14.36 22.52
N LEU A 142 -16.54 13.54 22.87
CA LEU A 142 -17.84 13.98 23.33
C LEU A 142 -17.95 13.87 24.86
N PRO A 143 -18.70 14.77 25.51
CA PRO A 143 -19.13 14.58 26.91
C PRO A 143 -19.95 13.28 27.02
N GLN A 144 -20.02 12.70 28.18
CA GLN A 144 -20.70 11.44 28.47
C GLN A 144 -22.24 11.56 28.38
N ARG A 145 -22.78 11.83 27.18
CA ARG A 145 -24.22 11.90 26.89
C ARG A 145 -24.48 11.16 25.59
N ASN A 146 -25.50 10.31 25.61
CA ASN A 146 -25.63 9.23 24.60
C ASN A 146 -26.26 9.63 23.26
N ASP A 147 -26.72 10.87 23.06
CA ASP A 147 -27.52 11.26 21.90
C ASP A 147 -26.97 12.47 21.11
N ASN A 148 -25.64 12.58 21.05
CA ASN A 148 -25.01 13.67 20.28
C ASN A 148 -25.00 13.32 18.79
N LYS A 149 -25.53 14.21 17.97
CA LYS A 149 -25.40 14.17 16.52
C LYS A 149 -24.23 15.08 16.11
N ILE A 150 -23.34 14.53 15.31
CA ILE A 150 -22.22 15.27 14.74
C ILE A 150 -22.48 15.45 13.25
N ALA A 151 -22.32 16.68 12.75
CA ALA A 151 -22.33 16.97 11.34
C ALA A 151 -21.07 17.74 10.95
N ILE A 152 -20.55 17.45 9.76
CA ILE A 152 -19.42 18.14 9.16
C ILE A 152 -19.92 18.76 7.87
N SER A 153 -19.77 20.06 7.72
CA SER A 153 -20.16 20.80 6.53
C SER A 153 -18.94 21.43 5.87
N CYS A 154 -18.84 21.29 4.57
CA CYS A 154 -17.75 21.78 3.75
C CYS A 154 -18.24 22.91 2.81
N PHE A 155 -17.43 23.94 2.63
CA PHE A 155 -17.75 25.09 1.78
C PHE A 155 -16.58 25.49 0.90
N ASP A 156 -16.86 25.92 -0.33
CA ASP A 156 -15.89 26.50 -1.26
C ASP A 156 -15.58 27.99 -0.94
N THR A 157 -14.73 28.59 -1.76
CA THR A 157 -14.38 30.01 -1.65
C THR A 157 -15.55 30.95 -1.85
N SER A 158 -16.60 30.55 -2.56
CA SER A 158 -17.82 31.29 -2.81
C SER A 158 -18.92 31.01 -1.80
N MET A 159 -18.60 30.24 -0.74
CA MET A 159 -19.53 29.81 0.31
C MET A 159 -20.64 28.87 -0.18
N ASN A 160 -20.47 28.23 -1.31
CA ASN A 160 -21.36 27.16 -1.70
C ASN A 160 -21.02 25.91 -0.87
N ARG A 161 -22.06 25.23 -0.41
CA ARG A 161 -21.88 23.97 0.31
C ARG A 161 -21.41 22.89 -0.67
N ILE A 162 -20.36 22.20 -0.27
CA ILE A 162 -19.87 21.01 -0.94
C ILE A 162 -20.44 19.80 -0.18
N GLU A 163 -21.07 18.89 -0.91
CA GLU A 163 -21.53 17.65 -0.29
C GLU A 163 -20.35 16.73 -0.03
N ILE A 164 -20.24 16.27 1.22
CA ILE A 164 -19.23 15.35 1.68
C ILE A 164 -19.89 14.26 2.52
N GLU A 165 -19.33 13.06 2.48
CA GLU A 165 -19.75 11.93 3.30
C GLU A 165 -18.65 11.61 4.34
N PRO A 166 -18.79 12.09 5.57
CA PRO A 166 -17.88 11.71 6.64
C PRO A 166 -18.04 10.23 7.00
N ILE A 167 -16.96 9.49 6.97
CA ILE A 167 -16.93 8.08 7.36
C ILE A 167 -16.49 8.00 8.81
N THR A 168 -17.29 7.37 9.66
CA THR A 168 -16.87 7.03 11.02
C THR A 168 -15.89 5.86 10.93
N THR A 169 -14.66 6.11 11.32
CA THR A 169 -13.61 5.08 11.31
C THR A 169 -13.47 4.38 12.65
N ASP A 170 -13.92 5.02 13.72
CA ASP A 170 -13.91 4.45 15.06
C ASP A 170 -14.90 5.19 15.98
N ASP A 171 -15.53 4.48 16.94
CA ASP A 171 -16.45 5.02 17.92
C ASP A 171 -16.24 4.31 19.26
N ILE A 172 -15.35 4.85 20.07
CA ILE A 172 -14.90 4.22 21.32
C ILE A 172 -15.36 4.98 22.56
N THR A 173 -15.64 4.23 23.60
CA THR A 173 -15.93 4.79 24.93
C THR A 173 -14.76 4.52 25.87
N ILE A 174 -14.05 5.57 26.25
CA ILE A 174 -12.82 5.50 27.03
C ILE A 174 -13.11 5.87 28.49
N PRO A 175 -12.72 5.02 29.47
CA PRO A 175 -12.77 5.41 30.89
C PRO A 175 -11.81 6.57 31.15
N LEU A 176 -12.23 7.48 32.01
CA LEU A 176 -11.35 8.58 32.40
C LEU A 176 -10.37 8.10 33.49
N TRP A 177 -9.07 8.25 33.23
CA TRP A 177 -8.02 7.77 34.12
C TRP A 177 -8.10 8.28 35.58
N PHE A 178 -8.65 9.50 35.79
CA PHE A 178 -8.84 10.13 37.11
C PHE A 178 -10.24 9.87 37.69
N ALA A 179 -11.15 9.29 36.93
CA ALA A 179 -12.50 8.94 37.35
C ALA A 179 -12.98 7.72 36.60
N PRO A 180 -12.53 6.50 36.97
CA PRO A 180 -12.77 5.27 36.20
C PRO A 180 -14.25 4.95 35.98
N ASN A 181 -15.13 5.46 36.83
CA ASN A 181 -16.58 5.30 36.68
C ASN A 181 -17.21 6.28 35.69
N LYS A 182 -16.42 7.22 35.15
CA LYS A 182 -16.88 8.14 34.12
C LYS A 182 -16.22 7.74 32.81
N LYS A 183 -17.01 7.74 31.74
CA LYS A 183 -16.57 7.39 30.41
C LYS A 183 -16.69 8.60 29.50
N ARG A 184 -15.90 8.66 28.44
CA ARG A 184 -15.94 9.66 27.37
C ARG A 184 -16.02 8.96 26.04
N ARG A 185 -16.90 9.40 25.16
CA ARG A 185 -17.00 8.87 23.80
C ARG A 185 -16.04 9.64 22.92
N GLU A 186 -15.26 8.94 22.12
CA GLU A 186 -14.40 9.50 21.09
C GLU A 186 -14.77 8.87 19.77
N ILE A 187 -15.13 9.69 18.77
CA ILE A 187 -15.47 9.26 17.44
C ILE A 187 -14.39 9.75 16.49
N GLN A 188 -13.84 8.85 15.71
CA GLN A 188 -12.89 9.18 14.67
C GLN A 188 -13.59 9.26 13.32
N TYR A 189 -13.22 10.26 12.54
CA TYR A 189 -13.75 10.52 11.21
C TYR A 189 -12.63 10.55 10.18
N SER A 190 -12.90 9.99 9.03
CA SER A 190 -12.19 10.23 7.79
C SER A 190 -13.13 10.98 6.85
N VAL A 191 -12.72 12.13 6.38
CA VAL A 191 -13.54 13.01 5.55
C VAL A 191 -12.77 13.32 4.28
N ARG A 192 -13.33 12.96 3.13
CA ARG A 192 -12.78 13.33 1.85
C ARG A 192 -13.29 14.73 1.48
N ILE A 193 -12.36 15.64 1.23
CA ILE A 193 -12.66 17.04 0.93
C ILE A 193 -11.97 17.47 -0.37
N PRO A 194 -12.64 18.17 -1.29
CA PRO A 194 -11.99 18.77 -2.47
C PRO A 194 -10.94 19.80 -2.07
N ASN A 195 -9.89 19.95 -2.87
CA ASN A 195 -8.86 20.97 -2.63
C ASN A 195 -9.40 22.41 -2.75
N SER A 196 -10.55 22.59 -3.40
CA SER A 196 -11.30 23.85 -3.41
C SER A 196 -11.96 24.19 -2.07
N THR A 197 -11.90 23.29 -1.07
CA THR A 197 -12.47 23.52 0.24
C THR A 197 -11.77 24.69 0.93
N ASN A 198 -12.56 25.70 1.25
CA ASN A 198 -12.11 26.90 1.94
C ASN A 198 -12.46 26.90 3.42
N ARG A 199 -13.51 26.15 3.82
CA ARG A 199 -13.99 26.09 5.20
C ARG A 199 -14.61 24.76 5.53
N LEU A 200 -14.43 24.37 6.80
CA LEU A 200 -15.11 23.24 7.43
C LEU A 200 -15.85 23.74 8.68
N ILE A 201 -17.09 23.35 8.83
CA ILE A 201 -17.90 23.62 10.01
C ILE A 201 -18.26 22.28 10.64
N PHE A 202 -17.86 22.10 11.87
CA PHE A 202 -18.20 20.96 12.70
C PHE A 202 -19.30 21.37 13.68
N THR A 203 -20.42 20.66 13.66
CA THR A 203 -21.52 20.89 14.60
C THR A 203 -21.75 19.63 15.42
N ILE A 204 -21.95 19.84 16.72
CA ILE A 204 -22.26 18.79 17.68
C ILE A 204 -23.55 19.18 18.36
N GLU A 205 -24.60 18.43 18.10
CA GLU A 205 -25.92 18.69 18.65
C GLU A 205 -26.25 17.65 19.73
N ASP A 206 -26.71 18.14 20.87
CA ASP A 206 -27.27 17.31 21.96
C ASP A 206 -28.79 17.43 21.90
N ASN A 207 -29.47 16.42 21.39
CA ASN A 207 -30.92 16.42 21.21
C ASN A 207 -31.66 16.53 22.53
N ASN A 208 -31.06 16.10 23.64
CA ASN A 208 -31.68 16.16 24.98
C ASN A 208 -31.39 17.45 25.74
N HIS A 209 -30.32 18.14 25.34
CA HIS A 209 -29.87 19.36 25.98
C HIS A 209 -29.33 20.39 24.97
N PRO A 210 -30.20 21.08 24.21
CA PRO A 210 -29.76 22.02 23.15
C PRO A 210 -28.81 23.13 23.62
N SER A 211 -28.78 23.44 24.93
CA SER A 211 -27.82 24.40 25.50
C SER A 211 -26.37 23.91 25.48
N PHE A 212 -26.11 22.66 25.12
CA PHE A 212 -24.78 22.08 24.99
C PHE A 212 -24.37 21.89 23.53
N ASN A 213 -25.15 22.36 22.55
CA ASN A 213 -24.72 22.37 21.17
C ASN A 213 -23.40 23.11 21.04
N SER A 214 -22.48 22.49 20.33
CA SER A 214 -21.13 22.99 20.11
C SER A 214 -20.83 23.04 18.63
N PHE A 215 -20.04 23.99 18.21
CA PHE A 215 -19.55 24.03 16.85
C PHE A 215 -18.12 24.58 16.78
N ALA A 216 -17.42 24.26 15.71
CA ALA A 216 -16.13 24.83 15.38
C ALA A 216 -16.08 25.16 13.90
N VAL A 217 -15.55 26.31 13.58
CA VAL A 217 -15.30 26.73 12.19
C VAL A 217 -13.79 26.67 11.95
N VAL A 218 -13.40 25.90 10.95
CA VAL A 218 -12.05 25.88 10.42
C VAL A 218 -12.08 26.72 9.16
N ASP A 219 -11.62 27.97 9.26
CA ASP A 219 -11.55 28.88 8.12
C ASP A 219 -10.32 28.59 7.24
N ASN A 220 -10.18 29.32 6.14
CA ASN A 220 -9.09 29.11 5.20
C ASN A 220 -7.71 29.20 5.85
N GLU A 221 -7.50 30.21 6.72
CA GLU A 221 -6.21 30.39 7.38
C GLU A 221 -5.88 29.21 8.32
N GLU A 222 -6.87 28.69 9.02
CA GLU A 222 -6.72 27.53 9.90
C GLU A 222 -6.58 26.23 9.08
N LEU A 223 -7.32 26.11 7.96
CA LEU A 223 -7.22 24.99 7.08
C LEU A 223 -5.83 24.92 6.43
N ASP A 224 -5.28 26.05 6.00
CA ASP A 224 -3.92 26.13 5.46
C ASP A 224 -2.86 25.81 6.54
N LYS A 225 -3.06 26.26 7.75
CA LYS A 225 -2.20 25.85 8.89
C LYS A 225 -2.29 24.36 9.16
N LEU A 226 -3.50 23.79 9.12
CA LEU A 226 -3.69 22.33 9.23
C LEU A 226 -2.98 21.62 8.10
N ARG A 227 -3.14 22.07 6.87
CA ARG A 227 -2.41 21.55 5.72
C ARG A 227 -0.91 21.55 5.97
N ILE A 228 -0.33 22.65 6.37
CA ILE A 228 1.12 22.77 6.64
C ILE A 228 1.58 21.88 7.80
N LEU A 229 0.81 21.78 8.85
CA LEU A 229 1.20 21.11 10.10
C LEU A 229 0.90 19.61 10.10
N THR A 230 -0.14 19.20 9.39
CA THR A 230 -0.64 17.81 9.40
C THR A 230 -0.57 17.13 8.05
N THR A 231 -0.17 17.87 6.98
CA THR A 231 0.06 17.22 5.70
C THR A 231 1.18 16.22 5.91
N SER A 232 0.80 14.98 6.06
CA SER A 232 1.64 13.96 5.55
C SER A 232 1.51 14.13 4.04
N LYS A 233 2.58 14.49 3.37
CA LYS A 233 2.66 14.21 1.93
C LYS A 233 2.19 12.78 1.80
N MET A 234 1.22 12.56 0.94
CA MET A 234 0.80 11.22 0.61
C MET A 234 2.08 10.39 0.49
N LYS A 235 2.19 9.34 1.29
CA LYS A 235 3.39 8.52 1.32
C LYS A 235 3.74 8.25 -0.12
N PRO A 236 4.95 8.50 -0.59
CA PRO A 236 5.24 8.51 -2.02
C PRO A 236 4.79 7.18 -2.60
N ILE A 237 3.83 7.25 -3.52
CA ILE A 237 3.27 6.07 -4.21
C ILE A 237 4.34 5.51 -5.13
N SER A 238 5.31 6.34 -5.52
CA SER A 238 6.45 5.99 -6.35
C SER A 238 7.71 6.75 -5.90
N ILE A 239 8.83 6.39 -6.46
CA ILE A 239 10.09 7.11 -6.29
C ILE A 239 9.93 8.52 -6.85
N ASP A 240 10.42 9.51 -6.09
CA ASP A 240 10.45 10.91 -6.55
C ASP A 240 11.34 11.01 -7.81
N PRO A 241 10.77 11.35 -8.99
CA PRO A 241 11.57 11.44 -10.22
C PRO A 241 12.69 12.45 -10.12
N SER A 242 12.57 13.49 -9.28
CA SER A 242 13.61 14.51 -9.09
C SER A 242 14.80 14.03 -8.25
N ALA A 243 14.59 13.03 -7.41
CA ALA A 243 15.65 12.46 -6.56
C ALA A 243 16.53 11.45 -7.32
N TYR A 244 15.94 10.74 -8.27
CA TYR A 244 16.60 9.61 -8.92
C TYR A 244 17.89 9.96 -9.68
N PRO A 245 17.97 11.02 -10.51
CA PRO A 245 19.23 11.31 -11.24
C PRO A 245 20.43 11.51 -10.32
N ASN A 246 20.22 12.18 -9.18
CA ASN A 246 21.30 12.39 -8.21
C ASN A 246 21.65 11.08 -7.46
N TRP A 247 20.65 10.29 -7.12
CA TRP A 247 20.84 8.97 -6.52
C TRP A 247 21.64 8.07 -7.45
N PHE A 248 21.27 8.00 -8.74
CA PHE A 248 21.94 7.15 -9.73
C PHE A 248 23.42 7.55 -9.91
N GLU A 249 23.71 8.85 -10.05
CA GLU A 249 25.09 9.35 -10.15
C GLU A 249 25.97 8.96 -8.95
N GLN A 250 25.38 8.84 -7.76
CA GLN A 250 26.11 8.45 -6.55
C GLN A 250 26.29 6.92 -6.44
N HIS A 251 25.46 6.13 -7.10
CA HIS A 251 25.42 4.66 -6.95
C HIS A 251 25.99 3.90 -8.14
N LYS A 252 26.08 4.53 -9.31
CA LYS A 252 26.76 3.92 -10.47
C LYS A 252 28.27 3.82 -10.24
N ALA A 253 28.91 2.89 -10.95
CA ALA A 253 30.34 2.70 -10.86
C ALA A 253 31.11 3.94 -11.35
N SER A 254 31.96 4.53 -10.51
CA SER A 254 32.85 5.61 -10.92
C SER A 254 33.95 5.09 -11.85
N SER A 255 34.58 5.99 -12.62
CA SER A 255 35.72 5.65 -13.51
C SER A 255 36.86 4.92 -12.76
N ALA A 256 37.16 5.33 -11.53
CA ALA A 256 38.16 4.64 -10.70
C ALA A 256 37.71 3.23 -10.26
N MET A 257 36.40 3.01 -10.05
CA MET A 257 35.87 1.68 -9.78
C MET A 257 35.94 0.80 -11.02
N LEU A 258 35.58 1.32 -12.18
CA LEU A 258 35.65 0.59 -13.45
C LEU A 258 37.08 0.17 -13.79
N GLU A 259 38.05 1.04 -13.55
CA GLU A 259 39.48 0.71 -13.73
C GLU A 259 39.88 -0.46 -12.79
N LYS A 260 39.50 -0.40 -11.51
CA LYS A 260 39.77 -1.48 -10.58
C LYS A 260 39.07 -2.78 -10.99
N GLN A 261 37.83 -2.71 -11.44
CA GLN A 261 37.06 -3.87 -11.93
C GLN A 261 37.77 -4.56 -13.09
N SER A 262 38.35 -3.79 -14.03
CA SER A 262 39.05 -4.35 -15.19
C SER A 262 40.31 -5.13 -14.83
N MET A 263 40.87 -4.92 -13.64
CA MET A 263 42.07 -5.59 -13.13
C MET A 263 41.75 -6.86 -12.31
N VAL A 264 40.46 -7.08 -12.00
CA VAL A 264 40.05 -8.23 -11.16
C VAL A 264 40.07 -9.53 -11.95
N THR A 265 40.75 -10.53 -11.41
CA THR A 265 40.68 -11.90 -11.94
C THR A 265 39.84 -12.74 -10.98
N PHE A 266 38.68 -13.15 -11.44
CA PHE A 266 37.82 -14.07 -10.69
C PHE A 266 38.29 -15.50 -10.75
N LYS A 267 37.88 -16.33 -9.78
CA LYS A 267 38.14 -17.77 -9.79
C LYS A 267 37.46 -18.46 -10.96
N LYS A 268 36.22 -18.04 -11.28
CA LYS A 268 35.47 -18.42 -12.48
C LYS A 268 35.41 -17.20 -13.38
N MET A 269 35.87 -17.32 -14.62
CA MET A 269 35.87 -16.28 -15.62
C MET A 269 34.85 -16.61 -16.70
N PRO A 270 33.54 -16.49 -16.44
CA PRO A 270 32.50 -16.87 -17.41
C PRO A 270 32.62 -16.03 -18.69
N LEU A 271 32.47 -16.64 -19.83
CA LEU A 271 32.26 -15.96 -21.12
C LEU A 271 30.78 -15.63 -21.27
N PHE A 272 30.46 -14.35 -21.46
CA PHE A 272 29.10 -13.89 -21.73
C PHE A 272 28.90 -13.68 -23.22
N SER A 273 27.92 -14.37 -23.82
CA SER A 273 27.48 -14.13 -25.21
C SER A 273 26.28 -13.18 -25.18
N ILE A 274 26.48 -11.93 -25.57
CA ILE A 274 25.42 -10.92 -25.67
C ILE A 274 24.81 -11.03 -27.05
N VAL A 275 23.56 -11.47 -27.17
CA VAL A 275 22.84 -11.67 -28.42
C VAL A 275 21.92 -10.47 -28.66
N VAL A 276 22.07 -9.84 -29.83
CA VAL A 276 21.29 -8.67 -30.24
C VAL A 276 20.67 -8.90 -31.62
N PRO A 277 19.35 -9.09 -31.70
CA PRO A 277 18.64 -9.10 -32.96
C PRO A 277 18.48 -7.69 -33.51
N LEU A 278 18.93 -7.45 -34.75
CA LEU A 278 18.90 -6.19 -35.47
C LEU A 278 17.85 -6.19 -36.57
N PHE A 279 16.87 -5.30 -36.49
CA PHE A 279 15.91 -5.09 -37.58
C PHE A 279 15.64 -3.60 -37.78
N ASN A 280 16.10 -3.08 -38.95
CA ASN A 280 16.00 -1.66 -39.31
C ASN A 280 16.47 -0.70 -38.19
N THR A 281 17.52 -1.10 -37.48
CA THR A 281 18.04 -0.36 -36.34
C THR A 281 18.60 1.00 -36.77
N PRO A 282 18.16 2.12 -36.17
CA PRO A 282 18.70 3.46 -36.43
C PRO A 282 20.19 3.56 -36.06
N ASP A 283 20.95 4.38 -36.82
CA ASP A 283 22.40 4.56 -36.65
C ASP A 283 22.83 4.95 -35.22
N ASN A 284 22.17 5.96 -34.68
CA ASN A 284 22.48 6.44 -33.35
C ASN A 284 22.24 5.37 -32.27
N LEU A 285 21.15 4.61 -32.36
CA LEU A 285 20.80 3.58 -31.38
C LEU A 285 21.77 2.39 -31.46
N PHE A 286 22.07 1.95 -32.67
CA PHE A 286 23.08 0.90 -32.90
C PHE A 286 24.45 1.27 -32.30
N ARG A 287 24.92 2.52 -32.52
CA ARG A 287 26.21 2.97 -31.98
C ARG A 287 26.21 3.01 -30.48
N GLU A 288 25.18 3.58 -29.86
CA GLU A 288 25.06 3.68 -28.39
C GLU A 288 25.02 2.30 -27.74
N MET A 289 24.25 1.35 -28.28
CA MET A 289 24.17 -0.03 -27.83
C MET A 289 25.57 -0.70 -27.92
N VAL A 290 26.23 -0.70 -29.09
CA VAL A 290 27.54 -1.30 -29.27
C VAL A 290 28.59 -0.66 -28.36
N GLU A 291 28.59 0.66 -28.22
CA GLU A 291 29.50 1.36 -27.32
C GLU A 291 29.29 0.99 -25.86
N SER A 292 28.07 0.74 -25.42
CA SER A 292 27.78 0.30 -24.05
C SER A 292 28.41 -1.06 -23.73
N VAL A 293 28.43 -1.95 -24.71
CA VAL A 293 29.08 -3.27 -24.61
C VAL A 293 30.61 -3.13 -24.66
N LEU A 294 31.16 -2.30 -25.54
CA LEU A 294 32.60 -2.06 -25.64
C LEU A 294 33.18 -1.43 -24.38
N LYS A 295 32.39 -0.67 -23.64
CA LYS A 295 32.77 -0.01 -22.37
C LYS A 295 32.71 -0.92 -21.15
N GLN A 296 32.34 -2.19 -21.28
CA GLN A 296 32.26 -3.11 -20.15
C GLN A 296 33.62 -3.28 -19.47
N SER A 297 33.64 -3.14 -18.14
CA SER A 297 34.85 -3.29 -17.32
C SER A 297 35.33 -4.75 -17.23
N TYR A 298 34.46 -5.72 -17.47
CA TYR A 298 34.77 -7.15 -17.57
C TYR A 298 35.01 -7.52 -19.04
N ALA A 299 36.15 -8.10 -19.37
CA ALA A 299 36.61 -8.25 -20.74
C ALA A 299 36.18 -9.55 -21.44
N ASN A 300 35.74 -10.58 -20.68
CA ASN A 300 35.43 -11.90 -21.24
C ASN A 300 33.98 -12.01 -21.73
N TRP A 301 33.73 -11.38 -22.85
CA TRP A 301 32.43 -11.39 -23.53
C TRP A 301 32.60 -11.51 -25.07
N GLU A 302 31.56 -11.91 -25.75
CA GLU A 302 31.35 -11.79 -27.18
C GLU A 302 30.01 -11.11 -27.46
N LEU A 303 29.94 -10.29 -28.51
CA LEU A 303 28.74 -9.65 -28.98
C LEU A 303 28.29 -10.32 -30.30
N VAL A 304 27.13 -10.94 -30.30
CA VAL A 304 26.55 -11.65 -31.43
C VAL A 304 25.43 -10.80 -32.03
N LEU A 305 25.76 -10.10 -33.10
CA LEU A 305 24.83 -9.24 -33.84
C LEU A 305 24.10 -10.10 -34.89
N VAL A 306 22.79 -10.14 -34.83
CA VAL A 306 21.98 -10.92 -35.79
C VAL A 306 21.28 -9.94 -36.72
N ASN A 307 21.82 -9.77 -37.92
CA ASN A 307 21.27 -8.86 -38.93
C ASN A 307 20.09 -9.49 -39.65
N ALA A 308 18.88 -9.00 -39.37
CA ALA A 308 17.66 -9.41 -40.07
C ALA A 308 17.18 -8.36 -41.10
N SER A 309 18.07 -7.43 -41.51
CA SER A 309 17.82 -6.39 -42.53
C SER A 309 18.97 -6.35 -43.55
N PRO A 310 19.21 -7.42 -44.27
CA PRO A 310 20.34 -7.49 -45.20
C PRO A 310 20.28 -6.46 -46.33
N ASP A 311 19.12 -5.97 -46.68
CA ASP A 311 18.91 -4.93 -47.70
C ASP A 311 19.14 -3.52 -47.20
N ASN A 312 19.32 -3.30 -45.89
CA ASN A 312 19.63 -2.01 -45.31
C ASN A 312 21.15 -1.78 -45.36
N SER A 313 21.64 -1.20 -46.44
CA SER A 313 23.08 -1.00 -46.64
C SER A 313 23.72 -0.15 -45.56
N ALA A 314 23.02 0.85 -45.03
CA ALA A 314 23.54 1.69 -43.93
C ALA A 314 23.78 0.89 -42.64
N LEU A 315 22.86 0.00 -42.28
CA LEU A 315 23.03 -0.89 -41.14
C LEU A 315 24.16 -1.91 -41.37
N VAL A 316 24.24 -2.49 -42.60
CA VAL A 316 25.33 -3.39 -42.93
C VAL A 316 26.70 -2.72 -42.81
N ASP A 317 26.86 -1.50 -43.32
CA ASP A 317 28.11 -0.72 -43.19
C ASP A 317 28.49 -0.46 -41.73
N MET A 318 27.51 -0.18 -40.89
CA MET A 318 27.72 0.05 -39.43
C MET A 318 28.14 -1.26 -38.75
N ILE A 319 27.50 -2.37 -39.05
CA ILE A 319 27.83 -3.70 -38.50
C ILE A 319 29.27 -4.08 -38.90
N GLU A 320 29.66 -3.92 -40.17
CA GLU A 320 31.02 -4.21 -40.63
C GLU A 320 32.05 -3.27 -39.96
N THR A 321 31.69 -2.01 -39.74
CA THR A 321 32.54 -1.05 -38.96
C THR A 321 32.73 -1.53 -37.56
N ALA A 322 31.68 -1.95 -36.86
CA ALA A 322 31.76 -2.43 -35.47
C ALA A 322 32.59 -3.73 -35.38
N LYS A 323 32.39 -4.69 -36.28
CA LYS A 323 33.13 -5.96 -36.36
C LYS A 323 34.62 -5.74 -36.59
N ASN A 324 34.98 -4.77 -37.44
CA ASN A 324 36.38 -4.41 -37.68
C ASN A 324 37.02 -3.67 -36.48
N LYS A 325 36.24 -3.09 -35.60
CA LYS A 325 36.73 -2.38 -34.41
C LYS A 325 37.13 -3.32 -33.27
N ASP A 326 36.40 -4.43 -33.08
CA ASP A 326 36.64 -5.40 -31.99
C ASP A 326 36.38 -6.84 -32.45
N ALA A 327 37.38 -7.70 -32.34
CA ALA A 327 37.33 -9.10 -32.78
C ALA A 327 36.33 -9.97 -31.96
N ARG A 328 35.82 -9.48 -30.82
CA ARG A 328 34.78 -10.15 -30.04
C ARG A 328 33.39 -9.97 -30.63
N ILE A 329 33.23 -9.09 -31.63
CA ILE A 329 31.94 -8.87 -32.30
C ILE A 329 31.81 -9.87 -33.44
N LYS A 330 30.78 -10.70 -33.36
CA LYS A 330 30.38 -11.67 -34.37
C LYS A 330 29.12 -11.21 -35.08
N VAL A 331 28.98 -11.56 -36.35
CA VAL A 331 27.81 -11.17 -37.14
C VAL A 331 27.20 -12.40 -37.77
N ILE A 332 25.90 -12.48 -37.69
CA ILE A 332 25.07 -13.49 -38.33
C ILE A 332 24.15 -12.78 -39.31
N GLU A 333 24.32 -13.04 -40.56
CA GLU A 333 23.44 -12.52 -41.62
C GLU A 333 22.26 -13.44 -41.84
N LEU A 334 21.05 -12.94 -41.71
CA LEU A 334 19.83 -13.64 -42.05
C LEU A 334 19.37 -13.22 -43.44
N ALA A 335 18.78 -14.15 -44.18
CA ALA A 335 18.25 -13.86 -45.52
C ALA A 335 17.05 -12.89 -45.48
N SER A 336 16.31 -12.87 -44.38
CA SER A 336 15.17 -12.00 -44.14
C SER A 336 14.80 -12.00 -42.66
N ASN A 337 14.00 -11.02 -42.23
CA ASN A 337 13.42 -10.97 -40.88
C ASN A 337 12.44 -12.14 -40.68
N SER A 338 12.70 -13.00 -39.71
CA SER A 338 11.88 -14.14 -39.33
C SER A 338 11.14 -13.96 -37.99
N GLY A 339 11.07 -12.73 -37.48
CA GLY A 339 10.50 -12.41 -36.17
C GLY A 339 11.54 -12.44 -35.03
N ILE A 340 11.25 -11.77 -33.93
CA ILE A 340 12.22 -11.57 -32.87
C ILE A 340 12.71 -12.88 -32.26
N SER A 341 11.82 -13.84 -32.01
CA SER A 341 12.15 -15.12 -31.39
C SER A 341 13.11 -15.94 -32.25
N LYS A 342 12.85 -16.05 -33.55
CA LYS A 342 13.70 -16.82 -34.50
C LYS A 342 15.02 -16.12 -34.78
N ASN A 343 15.03 -14.80 -34.91
CA ASN A 343 16.24 -14.02 -35.08
C ASN A 343 17.17 -14.20 -33.87
N THR A 344 16.63 -14.07 -32.65
CA THR A 344 17.37 -14.29 -31.41
C THR A 344 17.91 -15.74 -31.33
N LEU A 345 17.07 -16.75 -31.69
CA LEU A 345 17.47 -18.16 -31.69
C LEU A 345 18.64 -18.41 -32.65
N ALA A 346 18.67 -17.73 -33.81
CA ALA A 346 19.81 -17.83 -34.71
C ALA A 346 21.11 -17.37 -34.07
N GLY A 347 21.06 -16.26 -33.32
CA GLY A 347 22.21 -15.75 -32.55
C GLY A 347 22.67 -16.68 -31.43
N THR A 348 21.73 -17.25 -30.69
CA THR A 348 22.07 -18.12 -29.55
C THR A 348 22.75 -19.43 -29.98
N LYS A 349 22.48 -19.92 -31.20
CA LYS A 349 23.14 -21.11 -31.76
C LYS A 349 24.62 -20.90 -32.05
N GLU A 350 25.02 -19.68 -32.38
CA GLU A 350 26.40 -19.31 -32.66
C GLU A 350 27.15 -18.74 -31.43
N ALA A 351 26.45 -18.63 -30.33
CA ALA A 351 27.01 -18.16 -29.05
C ALA A 351 27.85 -19.26 -28.38
N ASN A 352 29.08 -18.90 -27.98
CA ASN A 352 30.01 -19.82 -27.35
C ASN A 352 30.19 -19.58 -25.85
N GLY A 353 29.49 -18.59 -25.26
CA GLY A 353 29.63 -18.23 -23.86
C GLY A 353 29.08 -19.26 -22.90
N ASP A 354 29.53 -19.16 -21.68
CA ASP A 354 28.97 -19.91 -20.54
C ASP A 354 27.54 -19.44 -20.21
N PHE A 355 27.27 -18.17 -20.52
CA PHE A 355 25.95 -17.53 -20.33
C PHE A 355 25.51 -16.83 -21.61
N ILE A 356 24.25 -17.02 -21.97
CA ILE A 356 23.56 -16.28 -23.03
C ILE A 356 22.86 -15.08 -22.38
N CYS A 357 23.15 -13.89 -22.92
CA CYS A 357 22.56 -12.63 -22.45
C CYS A 357 21.74 -12.00 -23.58
N PHE A 358 20.62 -11.37 -23.22
CA PHE A 358 19.69 -10.80 -24.20
C PHE A 358 19.69 -9.28 -24.05
N LEU A 359 20.03 -8.58 -25.16
CA LEU A 359 20.08 -7.11 -25.20
C LEU A 359 19.28 -6.65 -26.42
N ASP A 360 18.41 -5.68 -26.21
CA ASP A 360 17.66 -5.04 -27.28
C ASP A 360 18.54 -4.02 -28.04
N HIS A 361 18.24 -3.85 -29.31
CA HIS A 361 19.09 -3.09 -30.23
C HIS A 361 19.05 -1.56 -30.02
N ASP A 362 18.11 -1.09 -29.22
CA ASP A 362 17.91 0.34 -28.88
C ASP A 362 18.26 0.68 -27.41
N ASP A 363 18.67 -0.31 -26.63
CA ASP A 363 18.96 -0.19 -25.21
C ASP A 363 20.48 -0.10 -24.92
N THR A 364 20.83 0.18 -23.69
CA THR A 364 22.24 0.30 -23.27
C THR A 364 22.50 -0.36 -21.90
N LEU A 365 23.76 -0.78 -21.71
CA LEU A 365 24.24 -1.37 -20.47
C LEU A 365 25.12 -0.38 -19.68
N GLU A 366 25.04 -0.40 -18.36
CA GLU A 366 26.04 0.23 -17.51
C GLU A 366 27.42 -0.46 -17.68
N PRO A 367 28.51 0.29 -17.65
CA PRO A 367 29.86 -0.28 -17.88
C PRO A 367 30.28 -1.38 -16.88
N SER A 368 29.64 -1.46 -15.72
CA SER A 368 29.92 -2.47 -14.69
C SER A 368 29.08 -3.75 -14.79
N THR A 369 28.13 -3.84 -15.73
CA THR A 369 27.13 -4.92 -15.78
C THR A 369 27.73 -6.31 -15.78
N LEU A 370 28.63 -6.60 -16.71
CA LEU A 370 29.22 -7.94 -16.83
C LEU A 370 30.17 -8.26 -15.66
N TYR A 371 30.81 -7.26 -15.07
CA TYR A 371 31.61 -7.44 -13.86
C TYR A 371 30.72 -7.87 -12.67
N GLU A 372 29.62 -7.19 -12.46
CA GLU A 372 28.67 -7.51 -11.37
C GLU A 372 28.08 -8.92 -11.56
N TYR A 373 27.79 -9.31 -12.80
CA TYR A 373 27.33 -10.68 -13.10
C TYR A 373 28.42 -11.73 -12.86
N ALA A 374 29.66 -11.46 -13.30
CA ALA A 374 30.79 -12.36 -13.00
C ALA A 374 31.04 -12.46 -11.49
N HIS A 375 30.90 -11.35 -10.75
CA HIS A 375 31.01 -11.32 -9.31
C HIS A 375 29.92 -12.18 -8.65
N ALA A 376 28.66 -12.04 -9.08
CA ALA A 376 27.53 -12.83 -8.59
C ALA A 376 27.72 -14.35 -8.82
N ILE A 377 28.21 -14.75 -10.00
CA ILE A 377 28.53 -16.16 -10.34
C ILE A 377 29.64 -16.73 -9.44
N ASN A 378 30.55 -15.89 -8.97
CA ASN A 378 31.63 -16.30 -8.07
C ASN A 378 31.21 -16.32 -6.60
N ALA A 379 30.25 -15.47 -6.22
CA ALA A 379 29.69 -15.40 -4.86
C ALA A 379 28.69 -16.54 -4.60
N GLU A 380 27.87 -16.87 -5.60
CA GLU A 380 26.80 -17.85 -5.48
C GLU A 380 27.10 -19.15 -6.24
N ASN A 381 26.75 -20.27 -5.62
CA ASN A 381 26.93 -21.56 -6.24
C ASN A 381 25.77 -21.89 -7.20
N ASN A 382 26.10 -22.60 -8.29
CA ASN A 382 25.10 -23.13 -9.23
C ASN A 382 24.17 -22.08 -9.84
N THR A 383 24.66 -20.85 -10.01
CA THR A 383 23.91 -19.79 -10.67
C THR A 383 23.59 -20.16 -12.09
N ASP A 384 22.31 -20.24 -12.43
CA ASP A 384 21.83 -20.61 -13.75
C ASP A 384 21.11 -19.45 -14.47
N LEU A 385 20.55 -18.52 -13.69
CA LEU A 385 19.88 -17.33 -14.21
C LEU A 385 20.28 -16.12 -13.38
N ILE A 386 20.52 -14.98 -14.04
CA ILE A 386 20.87 -13.70 -13.43
C ILE A 386 20.04 -12.60 -14.08
N TYR A 387 19.55 -11.66 -13.28
CA TYR A 387 18.90 -10.43 -13.71
C TYR A 387 19.27 -9.25 -12.80
N CYS A 388 18.98 -8.03 -13.26
CA CYS A 388 19.29 -6.81 -12.50
C CYS A 388 18.12 -5.83 -12.50
N ASP A 389 18.29 -4.74 -11.74
CA ASP A 389 17.40 -3.58 -11.80
C ASP A 389 17.61 -2.81 -13.11
N GLU A 390 16.59 -2.06 -13.51
CA GLU A 390 16.59 -1.25 -14.73
C GLU A 390 16.02 0.13 -14.48
N ASP A 391 16.32 1.07 -15.38
CA ASP A 391 15.66 2.36 -15.46
C ASP A 391 15.25 2.70 -16.89
N LYS A 392 14.71 3.88 -17.10
CA LYS A 392 14.32 4.37 -18.42
C LYS A 392 15.33 5.41 -18.92
N LEU A 393 15.75 5.25 -20.18
CA LEU A 393 16.55 6.20 -20.91
C LEU A 393 15.65 7.05 -21.82
N PHE A 394 15.50 8.31 -21.49
CA PHE A 394 14.65 9.23 -22.24
C PHE A 394 15.36 9.82 -23.47
N ALA A 395 14.60 10.34 -24.44
CA ALA A 395 15.13 10.94 -25.68
C ALA A 395 16.09 12.11 -25.47
N ASN A 396 16.03 12.80 -24.34
CA ASN A 396 16.94 13.88 -23.95
C ASN A 396 18.26 13.37 -23.34
N GLY A 397 18.44 12.05 -23.22
CA GLY A 397 19.61 11.41 -22.60
C GLY A 397 19.57 11.33 -21.08
N SER A 398 18.49 11.72 -20.42
CA SER A 398 18.34 11.56 -18.97
C SER A 398 17.83 10.17 -18.61
N TYR A 399 18.18 9.72 -17.39
CA TYR A 399 17.67 8.50 -16.78
C TYR A 399 16.54 8.81 -15.80
N GLY A 400 15.55 7.92 -15.70
CA GLY A 400 14.42 8.06 -14.79
C GLY A 400 13.63 6.76 -14.62
N ASP A 401 12.52 6.84 -13.88
CA ASP A 401 11.59 5.73 -13.65
C ASP A 401 12.30 4.39 -13.33
N PRO A 402 13.19 4.37 -12.32
CA PRO A 402 13.92 3.15 -11.99
C PRO A 402 12.98 2.05 -11.54
N PHE A 403 13.24 0.82 -11.96
CA PHE A 403 12.58 -0.37 -11.45
C PHE A 403 13.54 -1.18 -10.57
N PHE A 404 13.46 -0.94 -9.28
CA PHE A 404 14.13 -1.74 -8.26
C PHE A 404 13.33 -3.01 -8.01
N LYS A 405 13.79 -4.09 -8.60
CA LYS A 405 13.11 -5.37 -8.64
C LYS A 405 13.26 -6.13 -7.30
N PRO A 406 12.32 -6.98 -6.91
CA PRO A 406 12.54 -7.94 -5.83
C PRO A 406 13.46 -9.09 -6.27
N ASP A 407 13.96 -9.87 -5.33
CA ASP A 407 14.50 -11.19 -5.60
C ASP A 407 13.39 -12.08 -6.18
N LEU A 408 13.69 -13.32 -6.56
CA LEU A 408 12.73 -14.17 -7.27
C LEU A 408 11.41 -14.30 -6.50
N SER A 409 10.34 -13.76 -7.10
CA SER A 409 8.95 -13.93 -6.72
C SER A 409 8.19 -14.57 -7.88
N ILE A 410 7.89 -15.86 -7.75
CA ILE A 410 7.27 -16.62 -8.84
C ILE A 410 5.83 -16.17 -9.09
N ASP A 411 5.10 -15.80 -8.04
CA ASP A 411 3.73 -15.33 -8.20
C ASP A 411 3.68 -13.92 -8.78
N LEU A 412 4.65 -13.05 -8.47
CA LEU A 412 4.80 -11.77 -9.16
C LEU A 412 5.15 -12.00 -10.64
N LEU A 413 6.05 -12.93 -10.95
CA LEU A 413 6.40 -13.24 -12.34
C LEU A 413 5.22 -13.79 -13.13
N ARG A 414 4.32 -14.54 -12.49
CA ARG A 414 3.05 -14.98 -13.09
C ARG A 414 2.06 -13.83 -13.28
N SER A 415 2.21 -12.74 -12.52
CA SER A 415 1.34 -11.56 -12.60
C SER A 415 1.86 -10.49 -13.57
N VAL A 416 3.17 -10.41 -13.77
CA VAL A 416 3.85 -9.46 -14.66
C VAL A 416 5.27 -9.92 -14.94
N ASN A 417 5.76 -9.74 -16.18
CA ASN A 417 7.16 -9.98 -16.48
C ASN A 417 8.03 -8.87 -15.86
N TYR A 418 8.36 -9.00 -14.57
CA TYR A 418 9.18 -7.99 -13.88
C TYR A 418 10.68 -8.18 -14.08
N ILE A 419 11.12 -9.39 -14.46
CA ILE A 419 12.54 -9.70 -14.65
C ILE A 419 13.07 -8.98 -15.89
N CYS A 420 12.38 -9.07 -17.02
CA CYS A 420 12.70 -8.41 -18.30
C CYS A 420 14.20 -8.43 -18.63
N HIS A 421 14.89 -7.32 -18.41
CA HIS A 421 16.26 -7.05 -18.78
C HIS A 421 17.12 -6.75 -17.52
N PHE A 422 18.42 -6.90 -17.49
CA PHE A 422 19.26 -7.63 -18.42
C PHE A 422 19.27 -9.11 -17.98
N LEU A 423 18.76 -10.01 -18.83
CA LEU A 423 18.66 -11.43 -18.48
C LEU A 423 19.87 -12.18 -18.98
N ALA A 424 20.51 -12.97 -18.11
CA ALA A 424 21.58 -13.90 -18.45
C ALA A 424 21.22 -15.33 -18.01
N ILE A 425 21.23 -16.28 -18.93
CA ILE A 425 20.89 -17.68 -18.67
C ILE A 425 22.14 -18.54 -18.98
N ARG A 426 22.47 -19.46 -18.08
CA ARG A 426 23.56 -20.43 -18.32
C ARG A 426 23.28 -21.18 -19.60
N LYS A 427 24.28 -21.26 -20.51
CA LYS A 427 24.10 -21.87 -21.83
C LYS A 427 23.59 -23.30 -21.77
N THR A 428 24.09 -24.12 -20.84
CA THR A 428 23.64 -25.51 -20.70
C THR A 428 22.17 -25.63 -20.28
N LEU A 429 21.66 -24.66 -19.47
CA LEU A 429 20.24 -24.56 -19.20
C LEU A 429 19.48 -24.09 -20.44
N PHE A 430 19.92 -22.99 -21.07
CA PHE A 430 19.27 -22.45 -22.27
C PHE A 430 19.14 -23.53 -23.39
N ASP A 431 20.21 -24.28 -23.67
CA ASP A 431 20.22 -25.32 -24.67
C ASP A 431 19.25 -26.49 -24.37
N SER A 432 18.81 -26.63 -23.13
CA SER A 432 17.81 -27.62 -22.72
C SER A 432 16.37 -27.12 -22.84
N LEU A 433 16.18 -25.83 -23.10
CA LEU A 433 14.85 -25.21 -23.19
C LEU A 433 14.38 -25.14 -24.66
N GLU A 434 13.08 -25.26 -24.84
CA GLU A 434 12.44 -24.99 -26.13
C GLU A 434 12.20 -23.49 -26.27
N TYR A 435 13.01 -22.80 -27.11
CA TYR A 435 12.91 -21.37 -27.38
C TYR A 435 12.67 -21.10 -28.87
N GLY A 436 11.98 -20.00 -29.19
CA GLY A 436 11.78 -19.53 -30.56
C GLY A 436 10.42 -19.89 -31.16
N ASP A 437 9.43 -20.22 -30.33
CA ASP A 437 8.06 -20.44 -30.79
C ASP A 437 7.35 -19.10 -31.02
N GLU A 438 6.90 -18.88 -32.27
CA GLU A 438 6.26 -17.64 -32.73
C GLU A 438 4.94 -17.28 -31.98
N GLN A 439 4.29 -18.29 -31.39
CA GLN A 439 3.06 -18.01 -30.62
C GLN A 439 3.28 -17.09 -29.41
N TYR A 440 4.51 -16.93 -28.94
CA TYR A 440 4.92 -16.07 -27.84
C TYR A 440 5.59 -14.77 -28.31
N ASP A 441 5.64 -14.47 -29.59
CA ASP A 441 6.22 -13.22 -30.10
C ASP A 441 5.55 -12.01 -29.44
N GLY A 442 6.38 -11.13 -28.88
CA GLY A 442 5.97 -10.01 -28.03
C GLY A 442 5.96 -10.29 -26.52
N ALA A 443 6.04 -11.58 -26.13
CA ALA A 443 6.24 -12.04 -24.75
C ALA A 443 7.22 -13.23 -24.71
N GLN A 444 8.10 -13.34 -25.69
CA GLN A 444 9.09 -14.42 -25.84
C GLN A 444 10.11 -14.44 -24.71
N ASP A 445 10.43 -13.29 -24.16
CA ASP A 445 11.29 -13.10 -23.00
C ASP A 445 10.62 -13.61 -21.71
N HIS A 446 9.31 -13.39 -21.55
CA HIS A 446 8.53 -13.91 -20.43
C HIS A 446 8.42 -15.44 -20.50
N ASP A 447 8.08 -16.01 -21.67
CA ASP A 447 8.06 -17.47 -21.87
C ASP A 447 9.41 -18.11 -21.56
N LEU A 448 10.50 -17.50 -22.08
CA LEU A 448 11.86 -17.95 -21.82
C LEU A 448 12.21 -17.91 -20.32
N THR A 449 11.89 -16.80 -19.66
CA THR A 449 12.16 -16.61 -18.23
C THR A 449 11.43 -17.65 -17.39
N LEU A 450 10.13 -17.89 -17.66
CA LEU A 450 9.35 -18.91 -16.98
C LEU A 450 9.92 -20.32 -17.18
N LYS A 451 10.26 -20.70 -18.42
CA LYS A 451 10.91 -21.98 -18.73
C LYS A 451 12.26 -22.13 -18.03
N ALA A 452 13.05 -21.06 -18.01
CA ALA A 452 14.35 -21.09 -17.37
C ALA A 452 14.22 -21.28 -15.83
N ILE A 453 13.28 -20.58 -15.19
CA ILE A 453 13.05 -20.71 -13.74
C ILE A 453 12.53 -22.09 -13.35
N GLU A 454 11.69 -22.72 -14.16
CA GLU A 454 11.22 -24.10 -13.93
C GLU A 454 12.37 -25.11 -13.77
N ASN A 455 13.53 -24.85 -14.38
CA ASN A 455 14.66 -25.76 -14.45
C ASN A 455 15.95 -25.21 -13.83
N ALA A 456 15.98 -23.95 -13.38
CA ALA A 456 17.14 -23.32 -12.79
C ALA A 456 17.42 -23.88 -11.39
N ARG A 457 18.68 -24.15 -11.09
CA ARG A 457 19.13 -24.54 -9.74
C ARG A 457 19.24 -23.34 -8.79
N ASN A 458 19.63 -22.20 -9.33
CA ASN A 458 19.74 -20.96 -8.58
C ASN A 458 19.51 -19.75 -9.49
N VAL A 459 18.66 -18.82 -9.05
CA VAL A 459 18.35 -17.55 -9.70
C VAL A 459 18.91 -16.43 -8.83
N VAL A 460 19.71 -15.54 -9.41
CA VAL A 460 20.39 -14.47 -8.70
C VAL A 460 19.93 -13.12 -9.21
N HIS A 461 19.46 -12.30 -8.32
CA HIS A 461 19.17 -10.89 -8.56
C HIS A 461 20.37 -10.02 -8.19
N VAL A 462 20.83 -9.19 -9.09
CA VAL A 462 21.84 -8.17 -8.84
C VAL A 462 21.10 -6.84 -8.65
N ALA A 463 20.85 -6.48 -7.40
CA ALA A 463 20.09 -5.27 -7.03
C ALA A 463 20.88 -3.99 -7.31
N LYS A 464 21.14 -3.71 -8.58
CA LYS A 464 21.79 -2.52 -9.13
C LYS A 464 21.13 -2.16 -10.44
N ILE A 465 21.02 -0.86 -10.74
CA ILE A 465 20.61 -0.38 -12.07
C ILE A 465 21.78 -0.63 -13.03
N LEU A 466 21.63 -1.63 -13.89
CA LEU A 466 22.66 -2.04 -14.84
C LEU A 466 22.16 -2.08 -16.28
N TYR A 467 20.89 -1.83 -16.49
CA TYR A 467 20.23 -1.80 -17.80
C TYR A 467 19.39 -0.54 -17.94
N HIS A 468 19.50 0.10 -19.12
CA HIS A 468 18.77 1.32 -19.45
C HIS A 468 17.84 1.05 -20.62
N TRP A 469 16.55 0.94 -20.32
CA TRP A 469 15.50 0.70 -21.31
C TRP A 469 15.10 2.03 -21.96
N ARG A 470 15.35 2.14 -23.26
CA ARG A 470 15.07 3.37 -24.02
C ARG A 470 13.58 3.54 -24.29
N ILE A 471 13.10 4.74 -24.02
CA ILE A 471 11.76 5.16 -24.39
C ILE A 471 11.80 5.75 -25.79
N THR A 472 11.15 5.08 -26.74
CA THR A 472 10.94 5.55 -28.11
C THR A 472 9.44 5.65 -28.39
N GLU A 473 9.04 6.44 -29.38
CA GLU A 473 7.62 6.59 -29.77
C GLU A 473 6.96 5.24 -30.16
N ASN A 474 7.76 4.28 -30.63
CA ASN A 474 7.31 2.96 -31.04
C ASN A 474 7.56 1.86 -29.99
N SER A 475 8.10 2.22 -28.82
CA SER A 475 8.35 1.23 -27.77
C SER A 475 7.05 0.88 -27.02
N THR A 476 6.99 -0.32 -26.47
CA THR A 476 5.86 -0.77 -25.62
C THR A 476 5.64 0.16 -24.43
N ALA A 477 6.70 0.80 -23.95
CA ALA A 477 6.64 1.81 -22.90
C ALA A 477 6.08 3.16 -23.39
N GLY A 478 6.14 3.48 -24.70
CA GLY A 478 5.59 4.72 -25.28
C GLY A 478 4.08 4.65 -25.58
N ASP A 479 3.59 3.53 -26.12
CA ASP A 479 2.16 3.27 -26.34
C ASP A 479 1.81 1.79 -26.07
N PRO A 480 1.30 1.47 -24.87
CA PRO A 480 0.90 0.12 -24.52
C PRO A 480 -0.19 -0.47 -25.43
N ASN A 481 -1.00 0.38 -26.11
CA ASN A 481 -2.07 -0.11 -26.98
C ASN A 481 -1.57 -0.56 -28.35
N SER A 482 -0.38 -0.16 -28.75
CA SER A 482 0.19 -0.51 -30.07
C SER A 482 0.51 -2.00 -30.22
N LYS A 483 0.65 -2.74 -29.09
CA LYS A 483 1.07 -4.15 -29.07
C LYS A 483 0.13 -5.07 -28.26
N LEU A 484 -1.18 -4.92 -28.40
CA LEU A 484 -2.14 -5.75 -27.66
C LEU A 484 -1.95 -7.26 -27.91
N TYR A 485 -1.39 -7.65 -29.08
CA TYR A 485 -1.06 -9.04 -29.37
C TYR A 485 -0.03 -9.62 -28.39
N ALA A 486 0.91 -8.78 -27.92
CA ALA A 486 1.93 -9.18 -26.96
C ALA A 486 1.30 -9.51 -25.58
N TRP A 487 0.22 -8.82 -25.20
CA TRP A 487 -0.52 -9.16 -23.98
C TRP A 487 -1.13 -10.56 -24.05
N ASP A 488 -1.75 -10.92 -25.19
CA ASP A 488 -2.29 -12.27 -25.40
C ASP A 488 -1.19 -13.33 -25.45
N ALA A 489 -0.04 -13.00 -26.07
CA ALA A 489 1.14 -13.87 -26.05
C ALA A 489 1.61 -14.16 -24.62
N GLY A 490 1.62 -13.13 -23.75
CA GLY A 490 1.95 -13.29 -22.33
C GLY A 490 0.93 -14.13 -21.56
N VAL A 491 -0.37 -13.97 -21.81
CA VAL A 491 -1.40 -14.85 -21.24
C VAL A 491 -1.10 -16.32 -21.61
N LYS A 492 -0.76 -16.58 -22.87
CA LYS A 492 -0.39 -17.93 -23.33
C LYS A 492 0.89 -18.44 -22.66
N ALA A 493 1.90 -17.58 -22.51
CA ALA A 493 3.16 -17.95 -21.88
C ALA A 493 2.96 -18.37 -20.42
N VAL A 494 2.22 -17.60 -19.64
CA VAL A 494 1.90 -17.92 -18.24
C VAL A 494 1.00 -19.18 -18.17
N GLN A 495 0.02 -19.34 -19.05
CA GLN A 495 -0.81 -20.54 -19.08
C GLN A 495 0.03 -21.78 -19.38
N ALA A 496 0.88 -21.73 -20.40
CA ALA A 496 1.76 -22.84 -20.76
C ALA A 496 2.75 -23.21 -19.64
N HIS A 497 3.23 -22.21 -18.88
CA HIS A 497 4.04 -22.43 -17.68
C HIS A 497 3.28 -23.25 -16.63
N LEU A 498 2.04 -22.86 -16.32
CA LEU A 498 1.21 -23.57 -15.33
C LEU A 498 0.86 -24.98 -15.80
N ASP A 499 0.59 -25.15 -17.11
CA ASP A 499 0.30 -26.45 -17.72
C ASP A 499 1.51 -27.41 -17.64
N ARG A 500 2.73 -26.91 -17.89
CA ARG A 500 3.98 -27.70 -17.74
C ARG A 500 4.21 -28.15 -16.31
N LEU A 501 3.83 -27.32 -15.33
CA LEU A 501 3.92 -27.64 -13.91
C LEU A 501 2.75 -28.50 -13.40
N ASN A 502 1.77 -28.85 -14.27
CA ASN A 502 0.54 -29.53 -13.90
C ASN A 502 -0.27 -28.79 -12.81
N VAL A 503 -0.25 -27.46 -12.85
CA VAL A 503 -1.03 -26.62 -11.96
C VAL A 503 -2.36 -26.27 -12.60
N SER A 504 -3.46 -26.70 -11.99
CA SER A 504 -4.80 -26.41 -12.48
C SER A 504 -5.17 -24.95 -12.24
N ALA A 505 -5.07 -24.12 -13.29
CA ALA A 505 -5.37 -22.70 -13.23
C ALA A 505 -5.76 -22.14 -14.59
N LYS A 506 -6.38 -20.96 -14.60
CA LYS A 506 -6.68 -20.19 -15.81
C LYS A 506 -6.07 -18.83 -15.73
N VAL A 507 -5.48 -18.38 -16.83
CA VAL A 507 -4.82 -17.09 -16.95
C VAL A 507 -5.66 -16.14 -17.79
N TYR A 508 -5.81 -14.92 -17.30
CA TYR A 508 -6.53 -13.83 -17.94
C TYR A 508 -5.64 -12.60 -18.05
N ARG A 509 -6.02 -11.64 -18.88
CA ARG A 509 -5.43 -10.30 -18.84
C ARG A 509 -5.71 -9.67 -17.48
N GLY A 510 -4.72 -9.02 -16.91
CA GLY A 510 -4.87 -8.25 -15.67
C GLY A 510 -5.55 -6.89 -15.89
N ASN A 511 -5.55 -6.05 -14.87
CA ASN A 511 -6.18 -4.72 -14.92
C ASN A 511 -5.36 -3.71 -15.74
N ASP A 512 -4.03 -3.85 -15.74
CA ASP A 512 -3.13 -2.99 -16.49
C ASP A 512 -2.54 -3.73 -17.70
N PRO A 513 -2.14 -3.03 -18.77
CA PRO A 513 -1.48 -3.65 -19.93
C PRO A 513 -0.28 -4.51 -19.51
N PHE A 514 -0.14 -5.65 -20.16
CA PHE A 514 0.94 -6.63 -19.95
C PHE A 514 1.02 -7.22 -18.54
N THR A 515 -0.08 -7.19 -17.81
CA THR A 515 -0.25 -7.88 -16.53
C THR A 515 -1.23 -9.03 -16.67
N TYR A 516 -1.14 -10.00 -15.75
CA TYR A 516 -1.89 -11.24 -15.83
C TYR A 516 -2.55 -11.56 -14.50
N LYS A 517 -3.76 -12.09 -14.58
CA LYS A 517 -4.50 -12.63 -13.44
C LYS A 517 -4.57 -14.14 -13.56
N VAL A 518 -4.08 -14.83 -12.54
CA VAL A 518 -4.13 -16.29 -12.44
C VAL A 518 -5.21 -16.71 -11.45
N THR A 519 -6.21 -17.44 -11.93
CA THR A 519 -7.24 -18.04 -11.09
C THR A 519 -6.94 -19.52 -10.93
N TYR A 520 -6.51 -19.91 -9.73
CA TYR A 520 -6.20 -21.30 -9.40
C TYR A 520 -7.49 -22.08 -9.08
N ALA A 521 -7.57 -23.33 -9.54
CA ALA A 521 -8.71 -24.17 -9.25
C ALA A 521 -8.72 -24.58 -7.76
N VAL A 522 -9.91 -24.60 -7.18
CA VAL A 522 -10.14 -25.24 -5.88
C VAL A 522 -9.95 -26.75 -6.03
N PRO A 523 -9.32 -27.44 -5.06
CA PRO A 523 -9.18 -28.89 -5.12
C PRO A 523 -10.53 -29.62 -5.28
N ASP A 524 -10.60 -30.63 -6.14
CA ASP A 524 -11.82 -31.42 -6.40
C ASP A 524 -12.35 -32.12 -5.13
N SER A 525 -11.50 -32.32 -4.12
CA SER A 525 -11.88 -32.87 -2.82
C SER A 525 -12.79 -31.96 -2.02
N HIS A 526 -12.96 -30.71 -2.45
CA HIS A 526 -13.76 -29.70 -1.78
C HIS A 526 -13.49 -29.63 -0.26
N PRO A 527 -12.23 -29.34 0.15
CA PRO A 527 -11.77 -29.55 1.52
C PRO A 527 -12.46 -28.62 2.52
N LEU A 528 -12.60 -29.07 3.76
CA LEU A 528 -13.15 -28.27 4.84
C LEU A 528 -12.15 -27.15 5.21
N VAL A 529 -12.65 -25.90 5.25
CA VAL A 529 -11.92 -24.72 5.73
C VAL A 529 -12.43 -24.35 7.12
N SER A 530 -11.54 -24.31 8.12
CA SER A 530 -11.88 -23.84 9.46
C SER A 530 -11.52 -22.36 9.61
N ILE A 531 -12.52 -21.50 9.72
CA ILE A 531 -12.38 -20.07 9.99
C ILE A 531 -12.28 -19.89 11.51
N ILE A 532 -11.13 -19.41 11.99
CA ILE A 532 -10.83 -19.24 13.42
C ILE A 532 -10.90 -17.77 13.76
N ILE A 533 -11.83 -17.40 14.66
CA ILE A 533 -12.11 -16.00 15.01
C ILE A 533 -11.94 -15.80 16.52
N PRO A 534 -10.87 -15.13 16.99
CA PRO A 534 -10.76 -14.76 18.40
C PRO A 534 -11.66 -13.57 18.69
N THR A 535 -12.35 -13.59 19.82
CA THR A 535 -13.23 -12.49 20.20
C THR A 535 -13.30 -12.30 21.71
N LYS A 536 -13.61 -11.08 22.11
CA LYS A 536 -13.97 -10.70 23.47
C LYS A 536 -14.97 -9.57 23.41
N ASP A 537 -16.14 -9.75 24.04
CA ASP A 537 -17.20 -8.72 24.05
C ASP A 537 -17.58 -8.19 22.65
N HIS A 538 -18.20 -7.02 22.55
CA HIS A 538 -18.56 -6.38 21.27
C HIS A 538 -19.35 -7.26 20.29
N PRO A 539 -20.52 -7.81 20.69
CA PRO A 539 -21.31 -8.72 19.85
C PRO A 539 -21.71 -8.12 18.48
N SER A 540 -21.90 -6.79 18.40
CA SER A 540 -22.24 -6.12 17.14
C SER A 540 -21.09 -6.13 16.12
N VAL A 541 -19.84 -6.07 16.58
CA VAL A 541 -18.65 -6.16 15.71
C VAL A 541 -18.54 -7.58 15.15
N LEU A 542 -18.65 -8.57 16.02
CA LEU A 542 -18.62 -9.98 15.62
C LEU A 542 -19.81 -10.32 14.69
N ASP A 543 -20.99 -9.74 14.93
CA ASP A 543 -22.16 -9.92 14.08
C ASP A 543 -21.93 -9.44 12.64
N THR A 544 -21.30 -8.29 12.46
CA THR A 544 -20.91 -7.77 11.14
C THR A 544 -19.97 -8.76 10.43
N CYS A 545 -18.96 -9.26 11.13
CA CYS A 545 -18.02 -10.23 10.60
C CYS A 545 -18.75 -11.52 10.17
N ILE A 546 -19.49 -12.15 11.09
CA ILE A 546 -20.19 -13.43 10.84
C ILE A 546 -21.22 -13.30 9.71
N LYS A 547 -22.03 -12.24 9.72
CA LYS A 547 -23.02 -12.00 8.65
C LYS A 547 -22.35 -11.85 7.30
N SER A 548 -21.25 -11.10 7.22
CA SER A 548 -20.53 -10.92 5.96
C SER A 548 -19.98 -12.24 5.40
N ILE A 549 -19.53 -13.15 6.26
CA ILE A 549 -19.10 -14.49 5.87
C ILE A 549 -20.27 -15.30 5.33
N ILE A 550 -21.35 -15.39 6.10
CA ILE A 550 -22.52 -16.24 5.75
C ILE A 550 -23.22 -15.74 4.50
N GLU A 551 -23.42 -14.42 4.37
CA GLU A 551 -24.22 -13.84 3.30
C GLU A 551 -23.44 -13.68 1.98
N ARG A 552 -22.11 -13.51 2.05
CA ARG A 552 -21.32 -13.20 0.85
C ARG A 552 -20.48 -14.36 0.34
N SER A 553 -20.07 -15.31 1.20
CA SER A 553 -19.19 -16.41 0.76
C SER A 553 -19.87 -17.34 -0.22
N THR A 554 -19.19 -17.65 -1.33
CA THR A 554 -19.64 -18.61 -2.33
C THR A 554 -19.15 -20.03 -2.05
N TYR A 555 -18.08 -20.18 -1.29
CA TYR A 555 -17.61 -21.48 -0.79
C TYR A 555 -18.51 -21.97 0.36
N ASP A 556 -18.96 -23.20 0.32
CA ASP A 556 -19.97 -23.75 1.25
C ASP A 556 -19.44 -24.79 2.24
N ASN A 557 -18.20 -25.30 2.05
CA ASN A 557 -17.62 -26.30 2.95
C ASN A 557 -16.66 -25.66 3.97
N TYR A 558 -17.21 -24.89 4.90
CA TYR A 558 -16.44 -24.28 5.98
C TYR A 558 -17.12 -24.47 7.34
N GLU A 559 -16.34 -24.37 8.40
CA GLU A 559 -16.80 -24.19 9.78
C GLU A 559 -16.22 -22.88 10.34
N ILE A 560 -16.93 -22.26 11.28
CA ILE A 560 -16.49 -21.09 12.04
C ILE A 560 -16.27 -21.50 13.48
N VAL A 561 -15.03 -21.35 13.95
CA VAL A 561 -14.61 -21.64 15.33
C VAL A 561 -14.34 -20.33 16.03
N ILE A 562 -15.29 -19.87 16.80
CA ILE A 562 -15.16 -18.62 17.58
C ILE A 562 -14.44 -18.95 18.88
N ILE A 563 -13.33 -18.26 19.14
CA ILE A 563 -12.56 -18.43 20.38
C ILE A 563 -12.91 -17.28 21.32
N GLU A 564 -13.77 -17.58 22.26
CA GLU A 564 -14.19 -16.68 23.33
C GLU A 564 -13.09 -16.48 24.35
N ASN A 565 -12.70 -15.23 24.64
CA ASN A 565 -11.65 -14.93 25.60
C ASN A 565 -12.11 -13.96 26.70
N ASN A 566 -12.72 -14.49 27.76
CA ASN A 566 -13.09 -13.76 28.99
C ASN A 566 -13.99 -12.54 28.73
N SER A 567 -15.07 -12.70 27.98
CA SER A 567 -16.13 -11.69 27.84
C SER A 567 -16.83 -11.47 29.18
N GLU A 568 -17.24 -10.24 29.40
CA GLU A 568 -17.90 -9.83 30.68
C GLU A 568 -19.34 -9.35 30.42
N ASN A 569 -19.67 -9.02 29.16
CA ASN A 569 -20.99 -8.51 28.79
C ASN A 569 -21.99 -9.67 28.59
N PRO A 570 -23.10 -9.74 29.36
CA PRO A 570 -24.13 -10.77 29.16
C PRO A 570 -24.70 -10.83 27.75
N GLU A 571 -24.85 -9.71 27.05
CA GLU A 571 -25.35 -9.66 25.67
C GLU A 571 -24.46 -10.47 24.73
N THR A 572 -23.17 -10.62 25.02
CA THR A 572 -22.23 -11.42 24.23
C THR A 572 -22.61 -12.91 24.30
N PHE A 573 -22.93 -13.41 25.48
CA PHE A 573 -23.32 -14.81 25.67
C PHE A 573 -24.71 -15.12 25.11
N GLU A 574 -25.63 -14.13 25.18
CA GLU A 574 -26.93 -14.23 24.51
C GLU A 574 -26.71 -14.37 22.99
N TYR A 575 -25.88 -13.53 22.41
CA TYR A 575 -25.53 -13.58 20.99
C TYR A 575 -24.87 -14.92 20.59
N TYR A 576 -23.96 -15.44 21.39
CA TYR A 576 -23.35 -16.78 21.14
C TYR A 576 -24.42 -17.88 21.11
N SER A 577 -25.35 -17.86 22.04
CA SER A 577 -26.43 -18.83 22.10
C SER A 577 -27.36 -18.74 20.86
N GLU A 578 -27.56 -17.52 20.33
CA GLU A 578 -28.30 -17.31 19.09
C GLU A 578 -27.55 -17.85 17.87
N LEU A 579 -26.25 -17.64 17.80
CA LEU A 579 -25.39 -18.14 16.71
C LEU A 579 -25.39 -19.67 16.67
N GLU A 580 -25.15 -20.36 17.80
CA GLU A 580 -25.12 -21.82 17.86
C GLU A 580 -26.48 -22.43 17.56
N LYS A 581 -27.58 -21.76 17.93
CA LYS A 581 -28.91 -22.18 17.60
C LYS A 581 -29.25 -22.00 16.12
N SER A 582 -28.78 -20.90 15.51
CA SER A 582 -29.09 -20.56 14.12
C SER A 582 -28.21 -21.33 13.13
N TYR A 583 -26.98 -21.68 13.51
CA TYR A 583 -26.00 -22.34 12.66
C TYR A 583 -25.29 -23.52 13.36
N PRO A 584 -26.05 -24.52 13.85
CA PRO A 584 -25.54 -25.59 14.74
C PRO A 584 -24.46 -26.46 14.09
N ASP A 585 -24.47 -26.60 12.78
CA ASP A 585 -23.50 -27.43 12.03
C ASP A 585 -22.30 -26.63 11.53
N THR A 586 -22.35 -25.28 11.56
CA THR A 586 -21.35 -24.41 10.95
C THR A 586 -20.57 -23.61 11.98
N ILE A 587 -21.23 -23.15 13.06
CA ILE A 587 -20.63 -22.28 14.08
C ILE A 587 -20.54 -23.00 15.41
N ARG A 588 -19.41 -22.86 16.09
CA ARG A 588 -19.24 -23.30 17.47
C ARG A 588 -18.36 -22.34 18.24
N ILE A 589 -18.64 -22.26 19.53
CA ILE A 589 -17.91 -21.41 20.47
C ILE A 589 -16.99 -22.28 21.31
N GLU A 590 -15.70 -21.93 21.35
CA GLU A 590 -14.69 -22.57 22.18
C GLU A 590 -14.16 -21.55 23.19
N TYR A 591 -14.13 -21.92 24.47
CA TYR A 591 -13.80 -21.00 25.56
C TYR A 591 -12.34 -21.12 25.97
N TRP A 592 -11.68 -19.95 26.08
CA TRP A 592 -10.31 -19.82 26.55
C TRP A 592 -10.26 -18.95 27.80
N ASP A 593 -10.20 -19.59 28.98
CA ASP A 593 -10.30 -18.94 30.30
C ASP A 593 -8.94 -18.43 30.84
N ALA A 594 -8.03 -17.96 29.97
CA ALA A 594 -6.74 -17.44 30.34
C ALA A 594 -6.52 -16.01 29.85
N GLU A 595 -5.45 -15.36 30.31
CA GLU A 595 -5.10 -14.04 29.84
C GLU A 595 -4.95 -13.98 28.31
N PHE A 596 -5.30 -12.84 27.74
CA PHE A 596 -5.22 -12.61 26.31
C PHE A 596 -3.78 -12.79 25.81
N ASN A 597 -3.64 -13.65 24.85
CA ASN A 597 -2.44 -13.90 24.07
C ASN A 597 -2.88 -14.40 22.70
N PHE A 598 -2.74 -13.57 21.66
CA PHE A 598 -3.24 -13.90 20.33
C PHE A 598 -2.64 -15.22 19.81
N SER A 599 -1.33 -15.43 20.01
CA SER A 599 -0.65 -16.65 19.57
C SER A 599 -1.24 -17.91 20.23
N LYS A 600 -1.50 -17.86 21.54
CA LYS A 600 -2.16 -18.97 22.25
C LYS A 600 -3.58 -19.19 21.79
N LEU A 601 -4.34 -18.12 21.54
CA LEU A 601 -5.70 -18.22 21.02
C LEU A 601 -5.71 -18.89 19.65
N MET A 602 -4.78 -18.52 18.75
CA MET A 602 -4.69 -19.14 17.42
C MET A 602 -4.26 -20.61 17.51
N ASN A 603 -3.29 -20.94 18.35
CA ASN A 603 -2.86 -22.34 18.58
C ASN A 603 -4.00 -23.18 19.17
N PHE A 604 -4.74 -22.63 20.13
CA PHE A 604 -5.91 -23.28 20.71
C PHE A 604 -7.01 -23.46 19.66
N GLY A 605 -7.35 -22.41 18.91
CA GLY A 605 -8.35 -22.48 17.84
C GLY A 605 -7.99 -23.52 16.78
N ALA A 606 -6.72 -23.57 16.36
CA ALA A 606 -6.22 -24.59 15.44
C ALA A 606 -6.40 -26.01 16.01
N SER A 607 -6.17 -26.22 17.31
CA SER A 607 -6.38 -27.52 17.96
C SER A 607 -7.83 -27.96 17.99
N LYS A 608 -8.77 -27.01 17.91
CA LYS A 608 -10.22 -27.25 17.89
C LYS A 608 -10.79 -27.37 16.47
N ALA A 609 -10.13 -26.78 15.50
CA ALA A 609 -10.54 -26.81 14.12
C ALA A 609 -10.50 -28.22 13.52
N LYS A 610 -11.35 -28.52 12.55
CA LYS A 610 -11.46 -29.84 11.90
C LYS A 610 -10.97 -29.85 10.45
N GLY A 611 -10.87 -28.64 9.83
CA GLY A 611 -10.52 -28.49 8.41
C GLY A 611 -9.06 -28.78 8.12
N ASP A 612 -8.78 -29.15 6.87
CA ASP A 612 -7.43 -29.30 6.33
C ASP A 612 -6.74 -27.95 6.07
N TYR A 613 -7.55 -26.90 5.99
CA TYR A 613 -7.10 -25.52 5.85
C TYR A 613 -7.62 -24.69 7.01
N LEU A 614 -6.75 -23.88 7.58
CA LEU A 614 -7.04 -22.95 8.65
C LEU A 614 -7.09 -21.55 8.07
N LEU A 615 -8.18 -20.82 8.28
CA LEU A 615 -8.32 -19.42 7.91
C LEU A 615 -8.43 -18.59 9.19
N LEU A 616 -7.35 -17.91 9.54
CA LEU A 616 -7.32 -17.02 10.69
C LEU A 616 -7.97 -15.71 10.30
N LEU A 617 -8.93 -15.24 11.09
CA LEU A 617 -9.71 -14.06 10.78
C LEU A 617 -9.98 -13.24 12.04
N ASN A 618 -9.71 -11.94 12.01
CA ASN A 618 -10.09 -11.06 13.11
C ASN A 618 -11.61 -10.85 13.15
N ASN A 619 -12.14 -10.67 14.37
CA ASN A 619 -13.57 -10.44 14.58
C ASN A 619 -14.10 -9.09 14.07
N ASP A 620 -13.21 -8.14 13.75
CA ASP A 620 -13.50 -6.80 13.25
C ASP A 620 -13.22 -6.67 11.74
N THR A 621 -13.45 -7.75 11.00
CA THR A 621 -13.37 -7.78 9.54
C THR A 621 -14.75 -7.87 8.89
N GLU A 622 -14.86 -7.41 7.64
CA GLU A 622 -16.04 -7.56 6.81
C GLU A 622 -15.63 -7.98 5.39
N VAL A 623 -16.19 -9.10 4.92
CA VAL A 623 -15.89 -9.66 3.59
C VAL A 623 -16.43 -8.74 2.49
N ILE A 624 -15.59 -8.41 1.50
CA ILE A 624 -15.98 -7.67 0.29
C ILE A 624 -16.14 -8.64 -0.89
N THR A 625 -15.15 -9.48 -1.13
CA THR A 625 -15.10 -10.38 -2.30
C THR A 625 -15.89 -11.67 -2.03
N PRO A 626 -16.93 -12.00 -2.81
CA PRO A 626 -17.74 -13.20 -2.52
C PRO A 626 -16.97 -14.53 -2.60
N ASN A 627 -16.08 -14.71 -3.55
CA ASN A 627 -15.27 -15.91 -3.74
C ASN A 627 -13.90 -15.84 -3.05
N TRP A 628 -13.85 -15.18 -1.91
CA TRP A 628 -12.60 -14.93 -1.16
C TRP A 628 -11.95 -16.22 -0.65
N ILE A 629 -12.75 -17.19 -0.19
CA ILE A 629 -12.23 -18.48 0.29
C ILE A 629 -11.64 -19.27 -0.89
N GLU A 630 -12.35 -19.35 -2.01
CA GLU A 630 -11.89 -20.04 -3.21
C GLU A 630 -10.60 -19.44 -3.76
N ASN A 631 -10.49 -18.10 -3.81
CA ASN A 631 -9.28 -17.43 -4.28
C ASN A 631 -8.08 -17.78 -3.39
N MET A 632 -8.24 -17.75 -2.08
CA MET A 632 -7.17 -18.11 -1.14
C MET A 632 -6.88 -19.61 -1.18
N LEU A 633 -7.90 -20.44 -1.20
CA LEU A 633 -7.79 -21.90 -1.18
C LEU A 633 -7.09 -22.42 -2.44
N GLY A 634 -7.46 -21.90 -3.61
CA GLY A 634 -6.81 -22.27 -4.88
C GLY A 634 -5.31 -22.00 -4.85
N ILE A 635 -4.88 -20.84 -4.35
CA ILE A 635 -3.46 -20.50 -4.17
C ILE A 635 -2.82 -21.39 -3.09
N CYS A 636 -3.47 -21.48 -1.92
CA CYS A 636 -2.94 -22.21 -0.78
C CYS A 636 -2.80 -23.72 -1.05
N SER A 637 -3.62 -24.30 -1.93
CA SER A 637 -3.58 -25.73 -2.25
C SER A 637 -2.30 -26.17 -2.97
N ARG A 638 -1.59 -25.24 -3.60
CA ARG A 638 -0.31 -25.52 -4.28
C ARG A 638 0.72 -26.04 -3.27
N LYS A 639 1.50 -27.03 -3.69
CA LYS A 639 2.44 -27.76 -2.81
C LYS A 639 3.44 -26.82 -2.13
N GLU A 640 3.96 -25.86 -2.88
CA GLU A 640 4.99 -24.91 -2.44
C GLU A 640 4.46 -23.77 -1.59
N VAL A 641 3.15 -23.56 -1.51
CA VAL A 641 2.54 -22.46 -0.76
C VAL A 641 2.19 -22.91 0.65
N GLY A 642 2.65 -22.18 1.65
CA GLY A 642 2.30 -22.42 3.05
C GLY A 642 1.24 -21.47 3.58
N ILE A 643 1.27 -20.21 3.12
CA ILE A 643 0.39 -19.14 3.59
C ILE A 643 -0.14 -18.32 2.43
N VAL A 644 -1.40 -17.89 2.53
CA VAL A 644 -2.00 -16.86 1.66
C VAL A 644 -2.63 -15.76 2.50
N GLY A 645 -2.32 -14.50 2.19
CA GLY A 645 -2.91 -13.32 2.82
C GLY A 645 -3.76 -12.50 1.86
N ALA A 646 -4.77 -11.83 2.39
CA ALA A 646 -5.73 -11.02 1.66
C ALA A 646 -5.33 -9.55 1.60
N ARG A 647 -5.94 -8.77 0.68
CA ARG A 647 -5.92 -7.31 0.68
C ARG A 647 -6.93 -6.78 1.69
N LEU A 648 -6.48 -5.89 2.57
CA LEU A 648 -7.35 -5.29 3.57
C LEU A 648 -7.46 -3.77 3.38
N PHE A 649 -8.65 -3.26 3.60
CA PHE A 649 -8.96 -1.84 3.57
C PHE A 649 -9.40 -1.35 4.94
N TYR A 650 -9.11 -0.09 5.24
CA TYR A 650 -9.77 0.65 6.30
C TYR A 650 -11.22 0.98 5.89
N SER A 651 -12.05 1.35 6.86
CA SER A 651 -13.45 1.75 6.61
C SER A 651 -13.59 2.94 5.67
N ASP A 652 -12.55 3.77 5.53
CA ASP A 652 -12.50 4.91 4.62
C ASP A 652 -12.03 4.56 3.20
N ASN A 653 -11.96 3.27 2.87
CA ASN A 653 -11.42 2.74 1.61
C ASN A 653 -9.95 3.04 1.34
N THR A 654 -9.17 3.49 2.31
CA THR A 654 -7.72 3.49 2.14
C THR A 654 -7.17 2.09 2.37
N LEU A 655 -6.09 1.75 1.67
CA LEU A 655 -5.43 0.47 1.79
C LEU A 655 -4.82 0.33 3.19
N GLN A 656 -5.12 -0.76 3.86
CA GLN A 656 -4.53 -1.09 5.16
C GLN A 656 -3.37 -2.06 5.00
N HIS A 657 -3.55 -3.07 4.15
CA HIS A 657 -2.62 -4.17 4.00
C HIS A 657 -2.57 -4.69 2.55
N ALA A 658 -1.37 -4.71 2.00
CA ALA A 658 -1.00 -5.39 0.77
C ALA A 658 0.26 -6.25 0.96
N GLY A 659 0.33 -6.93 2.10
CA GLY A 659 1.50 -7.67 2.55
C GLY A 659 2.34 -6.91 3.57
N VAL A 660 3.36 -7.58 4.10
CA VAL A 660 4.29 -7.03 5.10
C VAL A 660 5.71 -7.12 4.56
N GLY A 661 6.39 -5.99 4.54
CA GLY A 661 7.83 -5.91 4.32
C GLY A 661 8.60 -5.79 5.62
N ILE A 662 9.81 -6.33 5.66
CA ILE A 662 10.70 -6.32 6.82
C ILE A 662 11.90 -5.42 6.53
N GLY A 663 12.15 -4.45 7.39
CA GLY A 663 13.22 -3.48 7.18
C GLY A 663 13.79 -2.92 8.47
N GLY A 664 14.70 -1.94 8.36
CA GLY A 664 15.53 -1.41 9.45
C GLY A 664 14.82 -0.93 10.71
N ILE A 665 13.53 -0.59 10.63
CA ILE A 665 12.72 -0.18 11.80
C ILE A 665 11.67 -1.21 12.22
N GLY A 666 11.67 -2.41 11.62
CA GLY A 666 10.74 -3.49 11.95
C GLY A 666 10.02 -4.08 10.75
N ALA A 667 8.82 -4.58 10.99
CA ALA A 667 7.92 -5.06 9.98
C ALA A 667 6.75 -4.10 9.83
N GLY A 668 6.30 -3.84 8.60
CA GLY A 668 5.21 -2.92 8.33
C GLY A 668 4.41 -3.27 7.09
N HIS A 669 3.17 -2.81 7.07
CA HIS A 669 2.25 -3.08 5.96
C HIS A 669 2.64 -2.27 4.73
N LEU A 670 2.73 -2.96 3.59
CA LEU A 670 2.96 -2.35 2.29
C LEU A 670 1.69 -1.62 1.82
N GLY A 671 1.87 -0.47 1.18
CA GLY A 671 0.78 0.33 0.64
C GLY A 671 -0.17 0.92 1.67
N LYS A 672 0.15 0.84 2.97
CA LYS A 672 -0.70 1.39 4.03
C LYS A 672 -1.04 2.87 3.76
N ASP A 673 -2.31 3.22 3.95
CA ASP A 673 -2.89 4.55 3.75
C ASP A 673 -2.97 5.02 2.28
N TYR A 674 -2.67 4.16 1.29
CA TYR A 674 -2.91 4.51 -0.11
C TYR A 674 -4.42 4.55 -0.39
N PRO A 675 -4.91 5.55 -1.12
CA PRO A 675 -6.29 5.57 -1.59
C PRO A 675 -6.59 4.33 -2.44
N ARG A 676 -7.82 3.80 -2.35
CA ARG A 676 -8.27 2.70 -3.20
C ARG A 676 -8.14 3.10 -4.67
N GLY A 677 -7.56 2.23 -5.50
CA GLY A 677 -7.22 2.53 -6.90
C GLY A 677 -5.81 3.08 -7.11
N LYS A 678 -5.06 3.38 -6.04
CA LYS A 678 -3.64 3.71 -6.08
C LYS A 678 -2.84 2.54 -5.50
N TRP A 679 -2.16 1.83 -6.37
CA TRP A 679 -1.57 0.53 -6.03
C TRP A 679 -0.06 0.57 -5.80
N GLY A 680 0.49 1.78 -5.63
CA GLY A 680 1.88 1.99 -5.29
C GLY A 680 2.85 1.80 -6.45
N TYR A 681 4.09 1.63 -6.10
CA TYR A 681 5.23 1.48 -6.99
C TYR A 681 5.01 0.32 -7.98
N PHE A 682 5.00 0.63 -9.28
CA PHE A 682 4.68 -0.32 -10.35
C PHE A 682 3.39 -1.13 -10.13
N ASN A 683 2.43 -0.55 -9.43
CA ASN A 683 1.16 -1.19 -9.06
C ASN A 683 1.33 -2.53 -8.31
N LEU A 684 2.42 -2.70 -7.55
CA LEU A 684 2.73 -3.95 -6.85
C LEU A 684 1.65 -4.36 -5.84
N CYS A 685 0.94 -3.40 -5.24
CA CYS A 685 -0.18 -3.72 -4.33
C CYS A 685 -1.40 -4.32 -5.05
N ASP A 686 -1.46 -4.27 -6.39
CA ASP A 686 -2.50 -4.92 -7.21
C ASP A 686 -1.99 -6.19 -7.92
N ARG A 687 -0.94 -6.81 -7.42
CA ARG A 687 -0.35 -8.02 -7.98
C ARG A 687 -0.31 -9.14 -6.95
N THR A 688 -0.69 -10.35 -7.40
CA THR A 688 -0.39 -11.55 -6.60
C THR A 688 1.11 -11.74 -6.59
N GLN A 689 1.71 -11.86 -5.42
CA GLN A 689 3.16 -11.90 -5.27
C GLN A 689 3.59 -12.66 -4.01
N ASP A 690 4.81 -13.19 -4.04
CA ASP A 690 5.44 -13.76 -2.86
C ASP A 690 5.98 -12.62 -1.99
N LEU A 691 5.82 -12.74 -0.69
CA LEU A 691 6.28 -11.77 0.30
C LEU A 691 6.88 -12.47 1.52
N SER A 692 7.56 -11.71 2.36
CA SER A 692 8.13 -12.25 3.59
C SER A 692 7.06 -12.53 4.65
N ALA A 693 6.00 -11.72 4.71
CA ALA A 693 4.90 -11.96 5.62
C ALA A 693 3.59 -11.30 5.16
N VAL A 694 2.49 -11.76 5.75
CA VAL A 694 1.13 -11.20 5.65
C VAL A 694 0.51 -11.17 7.04
N THR A 695 -0.51 -10.33 7.26
CA THR A 695 -1.16 -10.22 8.57
C THR A 695 -2.15 -11.37 8.84
N ALA A 696 -2.22 -11.82 10.08
CA ALA A 696 -3.22 -12.78 10.54
C ALA A 696 -4.63 -12.20 10.70
N ALA A 697 -4.84 -10.93 10.36
CA ALA A 697 -6.20 -10.37 10.29
C ALA A 697 -7.06 -11.08 9.23
N CYS A 698 -6.43 -11.58 8.13
CA CYS A 698 -7.02 -12.56 7.21
C CYS A 698 -5.89 -13.37 6.57
N LEU A 699 -5.66 -14.59 7.06
CA LEU A 699 -4.57 -15.46 6.65
C LEU A 699 -5.05 -16.91 6.53
N MET A 700 -4.83 -17.53 5.37
CA MET A 700 -5.08 -18.94 5.16
C MET A 700 -3.77 -19.73 5.18
N THR A 701 -3.76 -20.88 5.85
CA THR A 701 -2.63 -21.81 5.88
C THR A 701 -3.12 -23.25 5.85
N LYS A 702 -2.29 -24.18 5.36
CA LYS A 702 -2.58 -25.62 5.49
C LYS A 702 -2.39 -26.04 6.94
N ARG A 703 -3.29 -26.91 7.45
CA ARG A 703 -3.11 -27.53 8.77
C ARG A 703 -1.78 -28.25 8.87
N ALA A 704 -1.42 -29.05 7.87
CA ALA A 704 -0.16 -29.78 7.85
C ALA A 704 1.06 -28.87 7.98
N VAL A 705 1.04 -27.70 7.33
CA VAL A 705 2.13 -26.71 7.45
C VAL A 705 2.11 -26.05 8.83
N PHE A 706 0.91 -25.72 9.36
CA PHE A 706 0.75 -25.16 10.70
C PHE A 706 1.34 -26.09 11.76
N ASP A 707 1.02 -27.39 11.68
CA ASP A 707 1.50 -28.41 12.62
C ASP A 707 3.01 -28.66 12.44
N GLU A 708 3.52 -28.69 11.20
CA GLU A 708 4.93 -28.90 10.89
C GLU A 708 5.82 -27.83 11.50
N VAL A 709 5.41 -26.54 11.39
CA VAL A 709 6.19 -25.43 11.93
C VAL A 709 5.91 -25.17 13.42
N GLY A 710 4.97 -25.89 14.03
CA GLY A 710 4.61 -25.79 15.44
C GLY A 710 3.80 -24.54 15.78
N GLY A 711 2.92 -24.08 14.87
CA GLY A 711 1.99 -22.96 15.07
C GLY A 711 2.66 -21.63 15.41
N PHE A 712 1.91 -20.76 16.10
CA PHE A 712 2.38 -19.44 16.55
C PHE A 712 3.31 -19.55 17.76
N ARG A 713 4.29 -18.67 17.82
CA ARG A 713 5.19 -18.54 18.99
C ARG A 713 4.49 -17.75 20.10
N GLU A 714 4.27 -18.39 21.24
CA GLU A 714 3.47 -17.85 22.33
C GLU A 714 4.13 -16.67 23.08
N GLU A 715 5.45 -16.51 22.97
CA GLU A 715 6.18 -15.38 23.52
C GLU A 715 5.91 -14.07 22.77
N LEU A 716 5.45 -14.14 21.51
CA LEU A 716 4.94 -13.04 20.75
C LEU A 716 3.41 -12.96 20.94
N ALA A 717 3.02 -12.34 22.03
CA ALA A 717 1.62 -12.38 22.47
C ALA A 717 0.66 -11.55 21.63
N VAL A 718 1.13 -10.45 21.02
CA VAL A 718 0.29 -9.48 20.33
C VAL A 718 0.91 -8.94 19.05
N ALA A 719 2.13 -8.39 19.10
CA ALA A 719 2.78 -7.80 17.94
C ALA A 719 3.71 -8.82 17.27
N PHE A 720 3.81 -8.74 15.94
CA PHE A 720 4.75 -9.53 15.13
C PHE A 720 4.59 -11.05 15.20
N ASN A 721 3.55 -11.55 15.81
CA ASN A 721 3.29 -12.99 15.89
C ASN A 721 2.96 -13.60 14.52
N ASP A 722 2.21 -12.89 13.69
CA ASP A 722 1.92 -13.23 12.30
C ASP A 722 3.17 -13.16 11.42
N VAL A 723 4.02 -12.16 11.63
CA VAL A 723 5.32 -12.04 10.95
C VAL A 723 6.22 -13.23 11.29
N ASP A 724 6.42 -13.53 12.58
CA ASP A 724 7.21 -14.70 13.01
C ASP A 724 6.65 -16.01 12.43
N TYR A 725 5.32 -16.17 12.44
CA TYR A 725 4.68 -17.36 11.87
C TYR A 725 4.97 -17.48 10.36
N CYS A 726 4.85 -16.38 9.61
CA CYS A 726 5.19 -16.37 8.18
C CYS A 726 6.68 -16.72 7.96
N LEU A 727 7.59 -16.16 8.76
CA LEU A 727 9.02 -16.44 8.63
C LEU A 727 9.38 -17.88 9.01
N LYS A 728 8.71 -18.48 10.00
CA LYS A 728 8.82 -19.92 10.29
C LYS A 728 8.42 -20.76 9.09
N VAL A 729 7.28 -20.47 8.47
CA VAL A 729 6.79 -21.16 7.27
C VAL A 729 7.79 -21.03 6.12
N ARG A 730 8.35 -19.84 5.90
CA ARG A 730 9.40 -19.61 4.89
C ARG A 730 10.67 -20.39 5.18
N SER A 731 11.07 -20.49 6.44
CA SER A 731 12.28 -21.26 6.83
C SER A 731 12.14 -22.77 6.53
N HIS A 732 10.91 -23.26 6.31
CA HIS A 732 10.61 -24.61 5.84
C HIS A 732 10.44 -24.70 4.32
N ASN A 733 10.89 -23.67 3.58
CA ASN A 733 10.85 -23.57 2.13
C ASN A 733 9.44 -23.47 1.52
N TYR A 734 8.47 -22.98 2.28
CA TYR A 734 7.17 -22.64 1.76
C TYR A 734 7.10 -21.16 1.35
N LEU A 735 6.25 -20.86 0.37
CA LEU A 735 5.94 -19.50 -0.03
C LEU A 735 4.85 -18.89 0.87
N VAL A 736 4.97 -17.61 1.08
CA VAL A 736 3.94 -16.75 1.67
C VAL A 736 3.45 -15.85 0.54
N VAL A 737 2.20 -16.01 0.14
CA VAL A 737 1.63 -15.33 -1.03
C VAL A 737 0.62 -14.29 -0.58
N TYR A 738 0.75 -13.08 -1.07
CA TYR A 738 -0.28 -12.05 -0.99
C TYR A 738 -1.13 -12.08 -2.27
N THR A 739 -2.47 -11.97 -2.12
CA THR A 739 -3.37 -11.85 -3.26
C THR A 739 -4.30 -10.64 -3.13
N PRO A 740 -4.34 -9.77 -4.16
CA PRO A 740 -5.30 -8.66 -4.21
C PRO A 740 -6.72 -9.10 -4.60
N ASP A 741 -6.88 -10.33 -5.08
CA ASP A 741 -8.17 -10.86 -5.53
C ASP A 741 -9.12 -11.23 -4.38
N THR A 742 -8.65 -11.12 -3.14
CA THR A 742 -9.42 -11.31 -1.91
C THR A 742 -9.38 -10.01 -1.13
N GLU A 743 -10.53 -9.35 -1.00
CA GLU A 743 -10.66 -8.06 -0.32
C GLU A 743 -11.60 -8.15 0.88
N LEU A 744 -11.17 -7.56 2.00
CA LEU A 744 -11.99 -7.36 3.19
C LEU A 744 -11.78 -5.94 3.73
N TYR A 745 -12.78 -5.39 4.43
CA TYR A 745 -12.54 -4.33 5.39
C TYR A 745 -11.97 -4.93 6.67
N HIS A 746 -11.08 -4.18 7.33
CA HIS A 746 -10.59 -4.49 8.67
C HIS A 746 -10.62 -3.22 9.49
N TYR A 747 -11.55 -3.16 10.43
CA TYR A 747 -11.91 -1.96 11.19
C TYR A 747 -10.92 -1.63 12.30
N GLU A 748 -9.83 -2.29 12.38
CA GLU A 748 -8.68 -2.20 13.30
C GLU A 748 -8.94 -1.54 14.66
N SER A 749 -8.61 -2.23 15.74
CA SER A 749 -8.64 -1.70 17.11
C SER A 749 -10.03 -1.45 17.74
N LEU A 750 -11.14 -1.87 17.11
CA LEU A 750 -12.48 -1.73 17.71
C LEU A 750 -12.58 -2.47 19.05
N SER A 751 -11.93 -3.61 19.17
CA SER A 751 -12.00 -4.45 20.38
C SER A 751 -10.88 -4.20 21.39
N ARG A 752 -9.67 -3.78 20.98
CA ARG A 752 -8.49 -3.66 21.87
C ARG A 752 -8.05 -2.23 22.21
N GLY A 753 -8.43 -1.26 21.38
CA GLY A 753 -7.91 0.10 21.48
C GLY A 753 -6.41 0.20 21.11
N TYR A 754 -5.89 1.42 21.03
CA TYR A 754 -4.50 1.69 20.59
C TYR A 754 -3.45 1.34 21.65
N GLU A 755 -2.22 1.03 21.22
CA GLU A 755 -1.03 0.76 22.02
C GLU A 755 -0.48 2.03 22.70
N ILE A 756 -1.25 2.67 23.61
CA ILE A 756 -0.95 3.99 24.17
C ILE A 756 -0.31 3.91 25.56
N SER A 757 -0.55 2.84 26.33
CA SER A 757 0.00 2.73 27.69
C SER A 757 1.49 2.38 27.66
N ASP A 758 2.24 2.77 28.71
CA ASP A 758 3.67 2.47 28.80
C ASP A 758 3.93 0.97 28.88
N GLU A 759 3.03 0.19 29.48
CA GLU A 759 3.12 -1.27 29.51
C GLU A 759 2.98 -1.88 28.11
N LYS A 760 2.02 -1.39 27.32
CA LYS A 760 1.81 -1.84 25.94
C LYS A 760 3.01 -1.47 25.06
N LYS A 761 3.59 -0.27 25.22
CA LYS A 761 4.81 0.11 24.51
C LYS A 761 6.01 -0.74 24.89
N MET A 762 6.19 -1.04 26.19
CA MET A 762 7.27 -1.93 26.66
C MET A 762 7.09 -3.34 26.11
N ARG A 763 5.87 -3.86 26.05
CA ARG A 763 5.58 -5.14 25.42
C ARG A 763 5.95 -5.11 23.95
N PHE A 764 5.49 -4.12 23.19
CA PHE A 764 5.80 -3.94 21.77
C PHE A 764 7.31 -3.93 21.53
N HIS A 765 8.09 -3.16 22.30
CA HIS A 765 9.55 -3.13 22.17
C HIS A 765 10.20 -4.47 22.49
N ARG A 766 9.70 -5.21 23.46
CA ARG A 766 10.19 -6.55 23.78
C ARG A 766 9.91 -7.53 22.65
N GLU A 767 8.69 -7.53 22.12
CA GLU A 767 8.29 -8.39 21.01
C GLU A 767 9.07 -8.04 19.73
N TYR A 768 9.29 -6.76 19.45
CA TYR A 768 10.16 -6.29 18.37
C TYR A 768 11.60 -6.79 18.52
N SER A 769 12.16 -6.67 19.72
CA SER A 769 13.52 -7.15 19.98
C SER A 769 13.63 -8.66 19.83
N LEU A 770 12.61 -9.39 20.22
CA LEU A 770 12.55 -10.84 20.05
C LEU A 770 12.48 -11.22 18.58
N LEU A 771 11.65 -10.55 17.77
CA LEU A 771 11.60 -10.78 16.32
C LEU A 771 12.98 -10.60 15.67
N ASN A 772 13.66 -9.49 16.00
CA ASN A 772 15.00 -9.21 15.46
C ASN A 772 16.04 -10.24 15.86
N TYR A 773 15.93 -10.75 17.08
CA TYR A 773 16.82 -11.82 17.58
C TYR A 773 16.57 -13.16 16.87
N LEU A 774 15.33 -13.47 16.56
CA LEU A 774 14.93 -14.72 15.90
C LEU A 774 15.29 -14.74 14.41
N TRP A 775 15.21 -13.60 13.74
CA TRP A 775 15.34 -13.45 12.28
C TRP A 775 16.35 -12.37 11.87
N PRO A 776 17.61 -12.46 12.35
CA PRO A 776 18.61 -11.41 12.13
C PRO A 776 18.96 -11.22 10.64
N GLU A 777 18.79 -12.25 9.81
CA GLU A 777 19.10 -12.19 8.37
C GLU A 777 18.29 -11.15 7.63
N TYR A 778 17.03 -10.93 8.00
CA TYR A 778 16.18 -9.91 7.37
C TYR A 778 16.64 -8.49 7.68
N TYR A 779 17.32 -8.29 8.81
CA TYR A 779 17.86 -6.99 9.20
C TYR A 779 19.29 -6.75 8.68
N VAL A 780 20.03 -7.82 8.44
CA VAL A 780 21.42 -7.75 7.94
C VAL A 780 21.47 -7.81 6.42
N LYS A 781 20.72 -8.73 5.80
CA LYS A 781 20.74 -8.93 4.34
C LYS A 781 19.63 -8.17 3.62
N GLY A 782 18.59 -7.75 4.34
CA GLY A 782 17.36 -7.19 3.81
C GLY A 782 16.28 -8.23 3.55
N ASP A 783 15.07 -7.75 3.30
CA ASP A 783 13.94 -8.55 2.87
C ASP A 783 14.11 -8.92 1.39
N PRO A 784 14.05 -10.20 0.99
CA PRO A 784 14.24 -10.58 -0.40
C PRO A 784 13.19 -9.99 -1.36
N TYR A 785 12.02 -9.64 -0.86
CA TYR A 785 10.97 -9.06 -1.70
C TYR A 785 10.92 -7.52 -1.67
N ILE A 786 11.80 -6.90 -0.90
CA ILE A 786 11.98 -5.44 -0.87
C ILE A 786 13.40 -5.12 -1.32
N ASN A 787 13.53 -4.46 -2.48
CA ASN A 787 14.85 -4.13 -3.00
C ASN A 787 15.66 -3.30 -1.98
N ARG A 788 16.91 -3.67 -1.80
CA ARG A 788 17.83 -3.04 -0.81
C ARG A 788 18.13 -1.57 -1.08
N ASN A 789 17.90 -1.10 -2.30
CA ASN A 789 18.07 0.32 -2.69
C ASN A 789 16.89 1.19 -2.26
N ILE A 790 15.77 0.58 -1.87
CA ILE A 790 14.64 1.26 -1.25
C ILE A 790 14.97 1.46 0.22
N VAL A 791 14.85 2.69 0.72
CA VAL A 791 15.24 3.04 2.08
C VAL A 791 14.55 2.15 3.11
N SER A 792 15.35 1.33 3.78
CA SER A 792 14.89 0.46 4.84
C SER A 792 14.32 1.28 6.00
N GLY A 793 13.10 1.02 6.36
CA GLY A 793 12.41 1.71 7.44
C GLY A 793 11.31 2.64 6.95
N ASN A 794 11.30 2.90 5.68
CA ASN A 794 10.20 3.56 5.02
C ASN A 794 9.70 2.60 3.93
N LEU A 795 8.69 1.80 4.26
CA LEU A 795 8.06 0.87 3.30
C LEU A 795 7.34 1.60 2.14
N TYR A 796 7.72 2.84 1.89
CA TYR A 796 7.21 3.77 0.89
C TYR A 796 8.31 4.12 -0.11
N TYR A 797 8.75 3.18 -0.90
CA TYR A 797 9.57 3.32 -2.11
C TYR A 797 10.35 4.66 -2.23
N GLN A 798 11.12 5.00 -1.20
CA GLN A 798 12.03 6.14 -1.19
C GLN A 798 13.45 5.65 -1.44
N ILE A 799 14.23 6.45 -2.13
CA ILE A 799 15.66 6.22 -2.42
C ILE A 799 16.53 7.29 -1.79
#